data_65e49e37e53ff9999799b44ab80029a4
#
_entry.id   65e49e37e53ff9999799b44ab80029a4
#
_cell.length_a   1.000
_cell.length_b   1.000
_cell.length_c   1.000
_cell.angle_alpha   90.00
_cell.angle_beta   90.00
_cell.angle_gamma   90.00
#
_symmetry.space_group_name_H-M   'P 1'
#
loop_
_entity.id
_entity.type
_entity.pdbx_description
1 polymer ?
#
loop_
_entity_poly.entity_id
_entity_poly.type
_entity_poly.pdbx_seq_one_letter_code
_entity_poly.pdbx_strand_id
1 'polypeptide(L)'
;MKRLFFFVALGVGAGGALPLFSDAGFLTTRAGGDSPFNLFRLHQLYTALQDGVFPVRWMPDAVFGLGYPFFNFYAALPYYFAAAFKAMGFSYVLSLKLVVLFGFMVASGGMYGWMKAITKHEHTALLAAAAYTFAPYHLVNIYVRGDSLSEFWAMAWYPVILWAMHAAAQNPTRRHIAGVALAYGALVVTHNISALIFSPFVVLYGCLLVFQSGTRLKTLLVVGGSGVLGLALAAWFWIPAITEQDTVQLEDQTTGYFFYGNHFLEENLIQGEFAHDYNAVGTAANPFSMGLTQAVLIGGGLLALLIHLLKKRQWWQDGFLLVGLLLTTFMMTPSSQRVWELLPLLPLVQFPWRFLAIQALFGGAVIGFLVNFSSLYGVSRAGLFISGILGVILAAAALGRLKTDFMPITDQDVTVERLYWYESFTGNLGTTIRAEYLPVSATPRPTTSDYLLQRPPHAKFLSGTGAGQQTRHSASRQTWDIDVTSDHAQITLPLLYWPGWKVMDSGEEISVSAVEGLGTIQVDLPQGRHTLELKFTRTPRRLLAELVSLAALITVAVVSAPKRPIAVNFSGQEIEKVAVVLAVFFLVFVALRVTTEDSDTPHIISADFAQSSYFHSNDIPYENGMSLKSVDYRLDGSEFFYNFVWGNPQVVTGRLDIASPLPVYFLGGPIFPVAIEALESGELGGSKTLRNMTPGVYFPRLLLFEPERATTQDTPRISPLTHHGVGRGDIYLAPVIVRPNARVVENSEQSVTLGTLKLLAATTRGDSEYLHIVLWWETLAEVPMNYGVDVQMLDVNGTQWARFNALVGGAGMYPTSLWRAGEIIPDNYRLPLPYGIPPGEYQLRLNLYHPVTLESLYQADIPAVQQTYVSEYTCPLPQNSPYHDNLRVNELIVSASVKVGGKLAVDMVWSAATPPQDNYQLVWTLRNEAGTAWENQTTLAPGSEATAWRTDSECGAYIWAYHRMDIPESLVPGVYTLTMQLLSENGSPLVDIFEAAQVEVTP
;
A
#
# COMPACT_ATOMS: atom_id res chain seq x y z
N MET A 1 42.58 -13.13 2.96
CA MET A 1 42.03 -11.94 3.65
C MET A 1 41.15 -11.05 2.74
N LYS A 2 41.60 -10.62 1.55
CA LYS A 2 40.80 -9.69 0.70
C LYS A 2 39.39 -10.20 0.31
N ARG A 3 39.21 -11.50 0.05
CA ARG A 3 37.92 -12.11 -0.23
C ARG A 3 37.02 -12.21 1.01
N LEU A 4 37.59 -12.36 2.21
CA LEU A 4 36.85 -12.46 3.47
C LEU A 4 36.03 -11.19 3.74
N PHE A 5 36.62 -10.01 3.56
CA PHE A 5 35.90 -8.74 3.80
C PHE A 5 34.68 -8.54 2.88
N PHE A 6 34.74 -9.05 1.64
CA PHE A 6 33.56 -9.03 0.76
C PHE A 6 32.45 -9.94 1.28
N PHE A 7 32.78 -11.14 1.75
CA PHE A 7 31.79 -12.03 2.38
C PHE A 7 31.21 -11.45 3.69
N VAL A 8 32.05 -10.74 4.46
CA VAL A 8 31.56 -9.99 5.64
C VAL A 8 30.56 -8.91 5.21
N ALA A 9 30.83 -8.18 4.14
CA ALA A 9 29.86 -7.19 3.61
C ALA A 9 28.55 -7.85 3.17
N LEU A 10 28.59 -9.00 2.51
CA LEU A 10 27.37 -9.77 2.19
C LEU A 10 26.61 -10.19 3.45
N GLY A 11 27.33 -10.63 4.51
CA GLY A 11 26.74 -10.95 5.82
C GLY A 11 26.11 -9.75 6.50
N VAL A 12 26.71 -8.55 6.40
CA VAL A 12 26.12 -7.28 6.87
C VAL A 12 24.81 -7.01 6.12
N GLY A 13 24.81 -7.18 4.80
CA GLY A 13 23.58 -7.08 4.00
C GLY A 13 22.50 -8.04 4.48
N ALA A 14 22.85 -9.32 4.67
CA ALA A 14 21.90 -10.31 5.19
C ALA A 14 21.30 -9.90 6.55
N GLY A 15 22.06 -9.20 7.39
CA GLY A 15 21.59 -8.65 8.67
C GLY A 15 20.39 -7.73 8.53
N GLY A 16 20.28 -6.96 7.44
CA GLY A 16 19.13 -6.10 7.15
C GLY A 16 17.82 -6.88 6.88
N ALA A 17 17.94 -8.13 6.41
CA ALA A 17 16.80 -8.99 6.11
C ALA A 17 16.39 -9.90 7.26
N LEU A 18 17.21 -10.04 8.32
CA LEU A 18 16.94 -11.00 9.41
C LEU A 18 15.54 -10.87 10.04
N PRO A 19 15.01 -9.65 10.29
CA PRO A 19 13.66 -9.53 10.86
C PRO A 19 12.55 -10.19 10.03
N LEU A 20 12.72 -10.35 8.71
CA LEU A 20 11.73 -11.02 7.85
C LEU A 20 11.58 -12.51 8.12
N PHE A 21 12.58 -13.13 8.72
CA PHE A 21 12.63 -14.57 8.98
C PHE A 21 12.26 -14.92 10.43
N SER A 22 11.79 -13.93 11.21
CA SER A 22 11.34 -14.16 12.58
C SER A 22 9.96 -14.84 12.65
N ASP A 23 9.21 -14.85 11.56
CA ASP A 23 7.90 -15.47 11.45
C ASP A 23 7.73 -16.14 10.08
N ALA A 24 6.87 -17.14 9.97
CA ALA A 24 6.58 -17.85 8.72
C ALA A 24 5.69 -17.02 7.77
N GLY A 25 4.78 -16.19 8.32
CA GLY A 25 3.85 -15.37 7.57
C GLY A 25 4.50 -14.28 6.71
N PHE A 26 3.66 -13.50 6.05
CA PHE A 26 4.10 -12.37 5.24
C PHE A 26 4.00 -11.05 6.03
N LEU A 27 4.94 -10.16 5.79
CA LEU A 27 5.00 -8.87 6.49
C LEU A 27 3.77 -8.02 6.20
N THR A 28 3.10 -7.52 7.24
CA THR A 28 2.07 -6.48 7.10
C THR A 28 2.70 -5.10 7.17
N THR A 29 2.12 -4.12 6.50
CA THR A 29 2.65 -2.76 6.44
C THR A 29 1.87 -1.81 7.31
N ARG A 30 2.57 -0.82 7.86
CA ARG A 30 2.01 0.21 8.72
C ARG A 30 1.56 1.46 7.98
N ALA A 31 2.07 1.63 6.76
CA ALA A 31 1.76 2.79 5.91
C ALA A 31 1.09 2.31 4.62
N GLY A 32 -0.21 2.09 4.67
CA GLY A 32 -1.03 1.86 3.49
C GLY A 32 -1.55 0.43 3.28
N GLY A 33 -1.06 -0.60 3.98
CA GLY A 33 -1.59 -1.96 3.88
C GLY A 33 -1.35 -2.69 2.56
N ASP A 34 -0.36 -2.26 1.76
CA ASP A 34 -0.17 -2.69 0.36
C ASP A 34 0.76 -3.91 0.20
N SER A 35 1.24 -4.49 1.30
CA SER A 35 2.12 -5.65 1.23
C SER A 35 1.53 -6.86 0.51
N PRO A 36 0.22 -7.17 0.57
CA PRO A 36 -0.38 -8.23 -0.23
C PRO A 36 -0.21 -8.06 -1.74
N PHE A 37 -0.03 -6.82 -2.23
CA PHE A 37 0.24 -6.55 -3.65
C PHE A 37 1.41 -7.39 -4.19
N ASN A 38 2.48 -7.54 -3.40
CA ASN A 38 3.65 -8.29 -3.83
C ASN A 38 3.33 -9.76 -4.09
N LEU A 39 2.46 -10.36 -3.27
CA LEU A 39 2.04 -11.75 -3.40
C LEU A 39 1.21 -11.94 -4.68
N PHE A 40 0.21 -11.08 -4.89
CA PHE A 40 -0.65 -11.15 -6.07
C PHE A 40 0.09 -10.79 -7.36
N ARG A 41 0.99 -9.79 -7.33
CA ARG A 41 1.87 -9.47 -8.47
C ARG A 41 2.74 -10.65 -8.86
N LEU A 42 3.34 -11.32 -7.87
CA LEU A 42 4.13 -12.53 -8.13
C LEU A 42 3.27 -13.67 -8.67
N HIS A 43 2.08 -13.89 -8.10
CA HIS A 43 1.15 -14.91 -8.56
C HIS A 43 0.78 -14.69 -10.03
N GLN A 44 0.33 -13.50 -10.40
CA GLN A 44 -0.08 -13.16 -11.77
C GLN A 44 1.08 -13.26 -12.77
N LEU A 45 2.27 -12.80 -12.39
CA LEU A 45 3.46 -12.91 -13.22
C LEU A 45 3.87 -14.37 -13.41
N TYR A 46 3.87 -15.15 -12.33
CA TYR A 46 4.26 -16.57 -12.39
C TYR A 46 3.28 -17.41 -13.20
N THR A 47 1.97 -17.19 -13.04
CA THR A 47 0.93 -17.85 -13.85
C THR A 47 1.12 -17.54 -15.33
N ALA A 48 1.37 -16.27 -15.69
CA ALA A 48 1.64 -15.91 -17.09
C ALA A 48 2.91 -16.56 -17.65
N LEU A 49 3.97 -16.69 -16.83
CA LEU A 49 5.19 -17.41 -17.23
C LEU A 49 4.94 -18.91 -17.43
N GLN A 50 4.10 -19.55 -16.60
CA GLN A 50 3.73 -20.95 -16.76
C GLN A 50 2.93 -21.17 -18.06
N ASP A 51 2.11 -20.20 -18.48
CA ASP A 51 1.42 -20.19 -19.78
C ASP A 51 2.35 -19.88 -20.97
N GLY A 52 3.66 -19.74 -20.73
CA GLY A 52 4.68 -19.47 -21.76
C GLY A 52 4.73 -18.02 -22.25
N VAL A 53 4.14 -17.08 -21.50
CA VAL A 53 4.15 -15.65 -21.86
C VAL A 53 5.44 -14.98 -21.37
N PHE A 54 6.25 -14.46 -22.30
CA PHE A 54 7.44 -13.67 -22.00
C PHE A 54 7.70 -12.63 -23.12
N PRO A 55 7.97 -11.36 -22.78
CA PRO A 55 7.81 -10.75 -21.46
C PRO A 55 6.34 -10.65 -21.03
N VAL A 56 6.10 -10.75 -19.73
CA VAL A 56 4.76 -10.57 -19.16
C VAL A 56 4.41 -9.09 -19.16
N ARG A 57 3.21 -8.75 -19.70
CA ARG A 57 2.70 -7.36 -19.76
C ARG A 57 1.32 -7.22 -19.12
N TRP A 58 0.58 -8.30 -19.11
CA TRP A 58 -0.82 -8.40 -18.75
C TRP A 58 -1.01 -9.27 -17.50
N MET A 59 -1.79 -8.80 -16.54
CA MET A 59 -2.28 -9.59 -15.43
C MET A 59 -3.64 -10.16 -15.82
N PRO A 60 -3.79 -11.46 -16.04
CA PRO A 60 -5.02 -12.01 -16.61
C PRO A 60 -6.22 -11.94 -15.66
N ASP A 61 -5.97 -12.13 -14.37
CA ASP A 61 -7.03 -12.25 -13.37
C ASP A 61 -7.26 -10.96 -12.56
N ALA A 62 -6.47 -9.92 -12.79
CA ALA A 62 -6.66 -8.65 -12.10
C ALA A 62 -7.93 -7.92 -12.59
N VAL A 63 -8.39 -6.96 -11.79
CA VAL A 63 -9.65 -6.22 -12.03
C VAL A 63 -10.82 -7.20 -12.13
N PHE A 64 -10.96 -8.02 -11.08
CA PHE A 64 -12.02 -9.04 -11.01
C PHE A 64 -12.02 -10.02 -12.19
N GLY A 65 -10.86 -10.39 -12.75
CA GLY A 65 -10.75 -11.29 -13.91
C GLY A 65 -10.93 -10.62 -15.27
N LEU A 66 -11.16 -9.32 -15.31
CA LEU A 66 -11.28 -8.58 -16.58
C LEU A 66 -9.91 -8.28 -17.21
N GLY A 67 -8.83 -8.45 -16.44
CA GLY A 67 -7.45 -8.26 -16.87
C GLY A 67 -6.93 -6.84 -16.77
N TYR A 68 -5.56 -6.70 -16.68
CA TYR A 68 -4.93 -5.42 -16.38
C TYR A 68 -3.51 -5.33 -16.97
N PRO A 69 -3.13 -4.24 -17.67
CA PRO A 69 -1.82 -4.10 -18.34
C PRO A 69 -0.68 -3.67 -17.40
N PHE A 70 -0.67 -4.15 -16.16
CA PHE A 70 0.23 -3.71 -15.08
C PHE A 70 1.71 -3.76 -15.48
N PHE A 71 2.19 -4.91 -15.94
CA PHE A 71 3.61 -5.12 -16.22
C PHE A 71 4.12 -4.45 -17.50
N ASN A 72 3.23 -3.81 -18.28
CA ASN A 72 3.65 -2.95 -19.38
C ASN A 72 4.19 -1.61 -18.90
N PHE A 73 3.70 -1.14 -17.74
CA PHE A 73 4.03 0.16 -17.16
C PHE A 73 4.83 0.07 -15.87
N TYR A 74 4.76 -1.05 -15.17
CA TYR A 74 5.46 -1.30 -13.91
C TYR A 74 6.69 -2.18 -14.13
N ALA A 75 7.86 -1.67 -13.75
CA ALA A 75 9.12 -2.38 -13.87
C ALA A 75 9.20 -3.55 -12.86
N ALA A 76 9.34 -4.78 -13.35
CA ALA A 76 9.05 -6.00 -12.59
C ALA A 76 10.24 -6.93 -12.34
N LEU A 77 11.47 -6.50 -12.56
CA LEU A 77 12.65 -7.40 -12.42
C LEU A 77 12.71 -8.15 -11.07
N PRO A 78 12.41 -7.54 -9.90
CA PRO A 78 12.43 -8.28 -8.64
C PRO A 78 11.40 -9.42 -8.59
N TYR A 79 10.25 -9.25 -9.25
CA TYR A 79 9.23 -10.30 -9.34
C TYR A 79 9.67 -11.44 -10.25
N TYR A 80 10.44 -11.18 -11.30
CA TYR A 80 11.08 -12.25 -12.10
C TYR A 80 12.08 -13.05 -11.26
N PHE A 81 12.83 -12.42 -10.35
CA PHE A 81 13.67 -13.14 -9.41
C PHE A 81 12.85 -13.99 -8.44
N ALA A 82 11.76 -13.45 -7.91
CA ALA A 82 10.85 -14.19 -7.06
C ALA A 82 10.20 -15.37 -7.80
N ALA A 83 9.78 -15.17 -9.06
CA ALA A 83 9.24 -16.24 -9.91
C ALA A 83 10.26 -17.35 -10.17
N ALA A 84 11.56 -17.02 -10.28
CA ALA A 84 12.59 -18.03 -10.40
C ALA A 84 12.71 -18.88 -9.12
N PHE A 85 12.62 -18.29 -7.93
CA PHE A 85 12.56 -19.05 -6.68
C PHE A 85 11.29 -19.89 -6.59
N LYS A 86 10.13 -19.32 -6.97
CA LYS A 86 8.86 -20.07 -7.03
C LYS A 86 8.97 -21.28 -7.97
N ALA A 87 9.58 -21.10 -9.14
CA ALA A 87 9.82 -22.20 -10.11
C ALA A 87 10.77 -23.28 -9.55
N MET A 88 11.65 -22.95 -8.61
CA MET A 88 12.44 -23.92 -7.86
C MET A 88 11.64 -24.61 -6.75
N GLY A 89 10.34 -24.25 -6.55
CA GLY A 89 9.41 -24.85 -5.63
C GLY A 89 9.39 -24.24 -4.23
N PHE A 90 9.89 -23.00 -4.05
CA PHE A 90 9.68 -22.26 -2.81
C PHE A 90 8.24 -21.68 -2.77
N SER A 91 7.71 -21.44 -1.57
CA SER A 91 6.43 -20.76 -1.41
C SER A 91 6.48 -19.31 -1.96
N TYR A 92 5.33 -18.70 -2.25
CA TYR A 92 5.26 -17.30 -2.65
C TYR A 92 5.88 -16.38 -1.58
N VAL A 93 5.52 -16.62 -0.32
CA VAL A 93 6.05 -15.86 0.82
C VAL A 93 7.57 -15.97 0.92
N LEU A 94 8.11 -17.20 0.90
CA LEU A 94 9.54 -17.39 1.02
C LEU A 94 10.30 -16.89 -0.21
N SER A 95 9.74 -17.01 -1.41
CA SER A 95 10.34 -16.46 -2.64
C SER A 95 10.53 -14.95 -2.54
N LEU A 96 9.55 -14.21 -2.02
CA LEU A 96 9.68 -12.76 -1.79
C LEU A 96 10.68 -12.44 -0.68
N LYS A 97 10.68 -13.17 0.45
CA LYS A 97 11.68 -12.99 1.52
C LYS A 97 13.11 -13.21 1.03
N LEU A 98 13.31 -14.23 0.21
CA LEU A 98 14.61 -14.51 -0.41
C LEU A 98 15.05 -13.38 -1.36
N VAL A 99 14.12 -12.85 -2.16
CA VAL A 99 14.41 -11.70 -3.03
C VAL A 99 14.86 -10.49 -2.21
N VAL A 100 14.21 -10.20 -1.09
CA VAL A 100 14.62 -9.12 -0.18
C VAL A 100 16.00 -9.40 0.42
N LEU A 101 16.26 -10.61 0.90
CA LEU A 101 17.58 -11.02 1.39
C LEU A 101 18.68 -10.77 0.35
N PHE A 102 18.46 -11.22 -0.88
CA PHE A 102 19.43 -11.00 -1.96
C PHE A 102 19.59 -9.53 -2.32
N GLY A 103 18.52 -8.73 -2.28
CA GLY A 103 18.56 -7.29 -2.50
C GLY A 103 19.48 -6.58 -1.50
N PHE A 104 19.36 -6.87 -0.21
CA PHE A 104 20.26 -6.34 0.82
C PHE A 104 21.71 -6.80 0.62
N MET A 105 21.93 -8.06 0.26
CA MET A 105 23.29 -8.58 0.00
C MET A 105 23.93 -7.89 -1.21
N VAL A 106 23.18 -7.68 -2.30
CA VAL A 106 23.66 -6.97 -3.50
C VAL A 106 23.97 -5.51 -3.19
N ALA A 107 23.08 -4.82 -2.44
CA ALA A 107 23.30 -3.45 -2.01
C ALA A 107 24.56 -3.27 -1.20
N SER A 108 24.73 -4.10 -0.17
CA SER A 108 25.90 -4.09 0.71
C SER A 108 27.20 -4.47 -0.02
N GLY A 109 27.16 -5.54 -0.82
CA GLY A 109 28.29 -5.99 -1.62
C GLY A 109 28.70 -4.97 -2.69
N GLY A 110 27.74 -4.35 -3.35
CA GLY A 110 27.92 -3.27 -4.31
C GLY A 110 28.57 -2.04 -3.67
N MET A 111 28.06 -1.62 -2.52
CA MET A 111 28.58 -0.50 -1.75
C MET A 111 30.01 -0.74 -1.28
N TYR A 112 30.29 -1.92 -0.73
CA TYR A 112 31.66 -2.32 -0.41
C TYR A 112 32.58 -2.30 -1.63
N GLY A 113 32.14 -2.87 -2.75
CA GLY A 113 32.90 -2.93 -3.99
C GLY A 113 33.25 -1.55 -4.54
N TRP A 114 32.28 -0.65 -4.59
CA TRP A 114 32.45 0.73 -5.05
C TRP A 114 33.41 1.50 -4.13
N MET A 115 33.12 1.52 -2.82
CA MET A 115 33.94 2.26 -1.86
C MET A 115 35.38 1.74 -1.78
N LYS A 116 35.57 0.43 -1.86
CA LYS A 116 36.90 -0.15 -1.97
C LYS A 116 37.61 0.24 -3.27
N ALA A 117 36.88 0.33 -4.38
CA ALA A 117 37.47 0.72 -5.67
C ALA A 117 38.00 2.16 -5.66
N ILE A 118 37.27 3.10 -5.01
CA ILE A 118 37.65 4.51 -4.93
C ILE A 118 38.65 4.80 -3.81
N THR A 119 38.50 4.22 -2.62
CA THR A 119 39.31 4.55 -1.44
C THR A 119 40.54 3.64 -1.29
N LYS A 120 40.51 2.43 -1.85
CA LYS A 120 41.51 1.36 -1.69
C LYS A 120 41.63 0.79 -0.26
N HIS A 121 40.71 1.17 0.64
CA HIS A 121 40.68 0.77 2.06
C HIS A 121 39.52 -0.17 2.37
N GLU A 122 39.83 -1.35 2.95
CA GLU A 122 38.82 -2.38 3.29
C GLU A 122 37.87 -1.90 4.38
N HIS A 123 38.39 -1.23 5.43
CA HIS A 123 37.60 -0.80 6.58
C HIS A 123 36.61 0.32 6.23
N THR A 124 37.05 1.29 5.42
CA THR A 124 36.21 2.34 4.86
C THR A 124 35.06 1.73 4.05
N ALA A 125 35.37 0.71 3.22
CA ALA A 125 34.37 0.04 2.41
C ALA A 125 33.34 -0.77 3.25
N LEU A 126 33.82 -1.44 4.31
CA LEU A 126 32.92 -2.18 5.23
C LEU A 126 32.00 -1.26 6.01
N LEU A 127 32.53 -0.14 6.56
CA LEU A 127 31.70 0.80 7.28
C LEU A 127 30.65 1.45 6.37
N ALA A 128 31.06 1.81 5.14
CA ALA A 128 30.14 2.35 4.15
C ALA A 128 29.02 1.35 3.78
N ALA A 129 29.38 0.05 3.63
CA ALA A 129 28.42 -1.02 3.37
C ALA A 129 27.42 -1.17 4.53
N ALA A 130 27.91 -1.14 5.78
CA ALA A 130 27.05 -1.17 6.97
C ALA A 130 26.14 0.06 7.05
N ALA A 131 26.68 1.26 6.83
CA ALA A 131 25.91 2.50 6.87
C ALA A 131 24.82 2.54 5.77
N TYR A 132 25.09 1.99 4.60
CA TYR A 132 24.10 1.89 3.53
C TYR A 132 23.02 0.85 3.82
N THR A 133 23.40 -0.33 4.33
CA THR A 133 22.49 -1.40 4.69
C THR A 133 21.50 -0.96 5.76
N PHE A 134 22.01 -0.33 6.83
CA PHE A 134 21.24 0.12 7.98
C PHE A 134 20.81 1.58 7.90
N ALA A 135 20.83 2.19 6.71
CA ALA A 135 20.16 3.47 6.50
C ALA A 135 18.67 3.31 6.71
N PRO A 136 18.00 4.14 7.54
CA PRO A 136 16.57 3.97 7.87
C PRO A 136 15.69 3.82 6.65
N TYR A 137 15.89 4.64 5.62
CA TYR A 137 15.07 4.58 4.40
C TYR A 137 15.21 3.25 3.63
N HIS A 138 16.35 2.57 3.73
CA HIS A 138 16.53 1.25 3.12
C HIS A 138 15.62 0.21 3.78
N LEU A 139 15.45 0.30 5.11
CA LEU A 139 14.55 -0.56 5.89
C LEU A 139 13.07 -0.14 5.73
N VAL A 140 12.79 1.17 5.63
CA VAL A 140 11.43 1.72 5.44
C VAL A 140 10.75 1.11 4.22
N ASN A 141 11.46 0.95 3.10
CA ASN A 141 10.89 0.38 1.88
C ASN A 141 10.33 -1.02 2.05
N ILE A 142 10.89 -1.82 2.97
CA ILE A 142 10.46 -3.20 3.23
C ILE A 142 9.53 -3.27 4.44
N TYR A 143 9.92 -2.65 5.57
CA TYR A 143 9.25 -2.86 6.85
C TYR A 143 8.12 -1.88 7.15
N VAL A 144 8.04 -0.76 6.42
CA VAL A 144 6.99 0.26 6.59
C VAL A 144 6.08 0.33 5.39
N ARG A 145 6.63 0.45 4.18
CA ARG A 145 5.85 0.58 2.93
C ARG A 145 5.37 -0.77 2.40
N GLY A 146 6.18 -1.80 2.48
CA GLY A 146 5.88 -3.18 2.09
C GLY A 146 5.69 -3.44 0.59
N ASP A 147 5.05 -2.55 -0.15
CA ASP A 147 4.85 -2.65 -1.61
C ASP A 147 6.05 -2.20 -2.44
N SER A 148 7.03 -1.58 -1.80
CA SER A 148 8.15 -0.90 -2.46
C SER A 148 9.32 -1.82 -2.83
N LEU A 149 9.05 -3.08 -3.15
CA LEU A 149 10.06 -4.07 -3.52
C LEU A 149 10.93 -3.60 -4.69
N SER A 150 10.34 -2.95 -5.69
CA SER A 150 11.06 -2.44 -6.86
C SER A 150 11.95 -1.24 -6.52
N GLU A 151 11.50 -0.31 -5.68
CA GLU A 151 12.32 0.81 -5.21
C GLU A 151 13.47 0.34 -4.31
N PHE A 152 13.20 -0.61 -3.42
CA PHE A 152 14.22 -1.28 -2.61
C PHE A 152 15.32 -1.92 -3.48
N TRP A 153 14.96 -2.65 -4.51
CA TRP A 153 15.93 -3.26 -5.42
C TRP A 153 16.68 -2.24 -6.27
N ALA A 154 16.07 -1.10 -6.60
CA ALA A 154 16.78 -0.01 -7.27
C ALA A 154 17.95 0.50 -6.42
N MET A 155 17.77 0.60 -5.09
CA MET A 155 18.86 0.93 -4.17
C MET A 155 20.01 -0.09 -4.26
N ALA A 156 19.72 -1.38 -4.48
CA ALA A 156 20.77 -2.38 -4.66
C ALA A 156 21.61 -2.11 -5.93
N TRP A 157 21.01 -1.61 -7.00
CA TRP A 157 21.71 -1.33 -8.25
C TRP A 157 22.58 -0.06 -8.21
N TYR A 158 22.25 0.95 -7.40
CA TYR A 158 22.99 2.21 -7.36
C TYR A 158 24.49 2.03 -7.15
N PRO A 159 24.97 1.40 -6.07
CA PRO A 159 26.40 1.22 -5.87
C PRO A 159 27.03 0.24 -6.87
N VAL A 160 26.28 -0.75 -7.36
CA VAL A 160 26.76 -1.70 -8.38
C VAL A 160 27.07 -1.00 -9.69
N ILE A 161 26.20 -0.07 -10.13
CA ILE A 161 26.41 0.75 -11.34
C ILE A 161 27.68 1.59 -11.19
N LEU A 162 27.81 2.32 -10.08
CA LEU A 162 28.97 3.18 -9.85
C LEU A 162 30.26 2.36 -9.76
N TRP A 163 30.20 1.18 -9.13
CA TRP A 163 31.34 0.25 -9.08
C TRP A 163 31.72 -0.25 -10.48
N ALA A 164 30.75 -0.70 -11.26
CA ALA A 164 30.96 -1.18 -12.62
C ALA A 164 31.56 -0.09 -13.53
N MET A 165 31.01 1.15 -13.46
CA MET A 165 31.52 2.30 -14.21
C MET A 165 32.98 2.62 -13.82
N HIS A 166 33.28 2.64 -12.52
CA HIS A 166 34.67 2.88 -12.04
C HIS A 166 35.65 1.83 -12.56
N ALA A 167 35.27 0.54 -12.48
CA ALA A 167 36.08 -0.55 -12.99
C ALA A 167 36.27 -0.47 -14.51
N ALA A 168 35.25 -0.11 -15.25
CA ALA A 168 35.28 0.07 -16.70
C ALA A 168 36.18 1.25 -17.13
N ALA A 169 36.18 2.34 -16.37
CA ALA A 169 37.08 3.48 -16.63
C ALA A 169 38.55 3.16 -16.35
N GLN A 170 38.85 2.40 -15.27
CA GLN A 170 40.22 2.01 -14.93
C GLN A 170 40.79 0.94 -15.86
N ASN A 171 39.96 -0.04 -16.23
CA ASN A 171 40.38 -1.14 -17.09
C ASN A 171 39.31 -1.46 -18.12
N PRO A 172 39.29 -0.74 -19.26
CA PRO A 172 38.25 -0.82 -20.28
C PRO A 172 38.32 -2.13 -21.06
N THR A 173 37.84 -3.19 -20.45
CA THR A 173 37.70 -4.51 -21.08
C THR A 173 36.25 -4.74 -21.54
N ARG A 174 36.05 -5.65 -22.47
CA ARG A 174 34.72 -6.04 -22.96
C ARG A 174 33.76 -6.47 -21.82
N ARG A 175 34.29 -7.19 -20.80
CA ARG A 175 33.50 -7.64 -19.65
C ARG A 175 32.98 -6.47 -18.79
N HIS A 176 33.79 -5.42 -18.64
CA HIS A 176 33.34 -4.23 -17.90
C HIS A 176 32.26 -3.45 -18.66
N ILE A 177 32.33 -3.41 -20.01
CA ILE A 177 31.25 -2.85 -20.84
C ILE A 177 29.92 -3.58 -20.56
N ALA A 178 29.98 -4.91 -20.62
CA ALA A 178 28.79 -5.74 -20.32
C ALA A 178 28.28 -5.53 -18.88
N GLY A 179 29.20 -5.46 -17.90
CA GLY A 179 28.82 -5.24 -16.50
C GLY A 179 28.08 -3.92 -16.25
N VAL A 180 28.54 -2.82 -16.87
CA VAL A 180 27.84 -1.52 -16.78
C VAL A 180 26.48 -1.59 -17.47
N ALA A 181 26.44 -2.15 -18.68
CA ALA A 181 25.19 -2.24 -19.45
C ALA A 181 24.14 -3.09 -18.73
N LEU A 182 24.54 -4.25 -18.17
CA LEU A 182 23.63 -5.10 -17.40
C LEU A 182 23.15 -4.43 -16.11
N ALA A 183 24.04 -3.78 -15.35
CA ALA A 183 23.66 -3.14 -14.09
C ALA A 183 22.72 -1.93 -14.31
N TYR A 184 22.99 -1.12 -15.34
CA TYR A 184 22.14 0.04 -15.63
C TYR A 184 20.81 -0.38 -16.26
N GLY A 185 20.83 -1.33 -17.21
CA GLY A 185 19.62 -1.91 -17.77
C GLY A 185 18.75 -2.57 -16.69
N ALA A 186 19.36 -3.28 -15.74
CA ALA A 186 18.67 -3.87 -14.60
C ALA A 186 17.98 -2.80 -13.74
N LEU A 187 18.61 -1.64 -13.48
CA LEU A 187 17.94 -0.54 -12.76
C LEU A 187 16.68 -0.07 -13.49
N VAL A 188 16.75 0.14 -14.82
CA VAL A 188 15.63 0.63 -15.62
C VAL A 188 14.44 -0.34 -15.60
N VAL A 189 14.69 -1.65 -15.67
CA VAL A 189 13.62 -2.67 -15.58
C VAL A 189 13.28 -3.09 -14.15
N THR A 190 13.91 -2.46 -13.14
CA THR A 190 13.59 -2.65 -11.72
C THR A 190 12.62 -1.58 -11.22
N HIS A 191 12.90 -0.29 -11.46
CA HIS A 191 12.06 0.83 -11.01
C HIS A 191 12.32 2.08 -11.86
N ASN A 192 11.34 2.46 -12.66
CA ASN A 192 11.43 3.58 -13.61
C ASN A 192 11.70 4.94 -12.93
N ILE A 193 11.01 5.24 -11.82
CA ILE A 193 11.19 6.50 -11.07
C ILE A 193 12.60 6.57 -10.48
N SER A 194 13.09 5.49 -9.87
CA SER A 194 14.46 5.42 -9.35
C SER A 194 15.51 5.56 -10.46
N ALA A 195 15.26 4.97 -11.62
CA ALA A 195 16.12 5.17 -12.79
C ALA A 195 16.14 6.64 -13.23
N LEU A 196 14.98 7.31 -13.24
CA LEU A 196 14.85 8.74 -13.58
C LEU A 196 15.70 9.61 -12.63
N ILE A 197 15.51 9.48 -11.31
CA ILE A 197 16.19 10.36 -10.33
C ILE A 197 17.68 10.03 -10.13
N PHE A 198 18.10 8.77 -10.38
CA PHE A 198 19.50 8.37 -10.26
C PHE A 198 20.35 8.60 -11.53
N SER A 199 19.73 8.61 -12.71
CA SER A 199 20.44 8.80 -14.00
C SER A 199 21.29 10.07 -14.08
N PRO A 200 20.87 11.24 -13.56
CA PRO A 200 21.72 12.43 -13.51
C PRO A 200 23.06 12.19 -12.78
N PHE A 201 23.03 11.41 -11.68
CA PHE A 201 24.25 11.05 -10.93
C PHE A 201 25.12 10.06 -11.69
N VAL A 202 24.53 9.14 -12.45
CA VAL A 202 25.24 8.22 -13.35
C VAL A 202 25.99 9.00 -14.43
N VAL A 203 25.31 9.97 -15.07
CA VAL A 203 25.90 10.85 -16.10
C VAL A 203 27.00 11.70 -15.48
N LEU A 204 26.76 12.35 -14.35
CA LEU A 204 27.74 13.17 -13.65
C LEU A 204 29.00 12.35 -13.29
N TYR A 205 28.83 11.13 -12.75
CA TYR A 205 29.94 10.24 -12.44
C TYR A 205 30.69 9.79 -13.67
N GLY A 206 29.99 9.49 -14.75
CA GLY A 206 30.57 9.18 -16.07
C GLY A 206 31.43 10.32 -16.62
N CYS A 207 30.92 11.55 -16.61
CA CYS A 207 31.68 12.74 -17.01
C CYS A 207 32.97 12.89 -16.18
N LEU A 208 32.83 12.72 -14.86
CA LEU A 208 33.96 12.80 -13.94
C LEU A 208 35.05 11.73 -14.24
N LEU A 209 34.66 10.50 -14.52
CA LEU A 209 35.57 9.44 -14.91
C LEU A 209 36.27 9.73 -16.25
N VAL A 210 35.53 10.35 -17.20
CA VAL A 210 36.10 10.79 -18.50
C VAL A 210 37.12 11.90 -18.29
N PHE A 211 36.85 12.88 -17.46
CA PHE A 211 37.79 13.98 -17.16
C PHE A 211 39.06 13.51 -16.49
N GLN A 212 38.98 12.52 -15.61
CA GLN A 212 40.12 11.95 -14.91
C GLN A 212 40.98 11.02 -15.79
N SER A 213 40.41 10.54 -16.89
CA SER A 213 41.09 9.56 -17.75
C SER A 213 42.15 10.20 -18.64
N GLY A 214 43.34 9.56 -18.71
CA GLY A 214 44.35 9.89 -19.70
C GLY A 214 43.93 9.56 -21.15
N THR A 215 42.86 8.76 -21.34
CA THR A 215 42.31 8.38 -22.64
C THR A 215 40.82 8.73 -22.71
N ARG A 216 40.52 10.02 -22.67
CA ARG A 216 39.15 10.56 -22.53
C ARG A 216 38.11 9.99 -23.51
N LEU A 217 38.47 9.99 -24.83
CA LEU A 217 37.57 9.47 -25.86
C LEU A 217 37.25 7.97 -25.65
N LYS A 218 38.30 7.17 -25.33
CA LYS A 218 38.12 5.74 -25.06
C LYS A 218 37.23 5.50 -23.85
N THR A 219 37.42 6.27 -22.77
CA THR A 219 36.61 6.15 -21.55
C THR A 219 35.17 6.60 -21.81
N LEU A 220 34.97 7.67 -22.57
CA LEU A 220 33.63 8.11 -23.00
C LEU A 220 32.90 7.03 -23.81
N LEU A 221 33.57 6.43 -24.79
CA LEU A 221 33.00 5.35 -25.60
C LEU A 221 32.68 4.10 -24.77
N VAL A 222 33.49 3.77 -23.78
CA VAL A 222 33.29 2.61 -22.93
C VAL A 222 32.15 2.89 -21.92
N VAL A 223 32.22 3.96 -21.16
CA VAL A 223 31.23 4.26 -20.11
C VAL A 223 29.92 4.74 -20.73
N GLY A 224 29.97 5.70 -21.65
CA GLY A 224 28.78 6.23 -22.33
C GLY A 224 28.11 5.17 -23.21
N GLY A 225 28.91 4.46 -24.03
CA GLY A 225 28.39 3.39 -24.88
C GLY A 225 27.78 2.23 -24.09
N SER A 226 28.35 1.91 -22.91
CA SER A 226 27.75 0.92 -22.00
C SER A 226 26.41 1.39 -21.44
N GLY A 227 26.26 2.69 -21.10
CA GLY A 227 25.01 3.25 -20.66
C GLY A 227 23.93 3.18 -21.74
N VAL A 228 24.27 3.55 -22.98
CA VAL A 228 23.36 3.41 -24.14
C VAL A 228 22.98 1.94 -24.37
N LEU A 229 23.93 1.03 -24.28
CA LEU A 229 23.68 -0.40 -24.40
C LEU A 229 22.76 -0.92 -23.27
N GLY A 230 22.90 -0.37 -22.05
CA GLY A 230 22.02 -0.66 -20.93
C GLY A 230 20.58 -0.18 -21.17
N LEU A 231 20.39 1.02 -21.71
CA LEU A 231 19.08 1.52 -22.14
C LEU A 231 18.49 0.63 -23.25
N ALA A 232 19.32 0.24 -24.24
CA ALA A 232 18.87 -0.66 -25.29
C ALA A 232 18.45 -2.05 -24.76
N LEU A 233 19.14 -2.60 -23.76
CA LEU A 233 18.76 -3.85 -23.08
C LEU A 233 17.38 -3.74 -22.42
N ALA A 234 17.03 -2.57 -21.89
CA ALA A 234 15.78 -2.31 -21.20
C ALA A 234 14.67 -1.80 -22.16
N ALA A 235 14.94 -1.66 -23.46
CA ALA A 235 14.02 -1.06 -24.43
C ALA A 235 12.67 -1.78 -24.50
N TRP A 236 12.67 -3.10 -24.35
CA TRP A 236 11.44 -3.91 -24.30
C TRP A 236 10.42 -3.46 -23.26
N PHE A 237 10.89 -2.79 -22.19
CA PHE A 237 10.06 -2.24 -21.12
C PHE A 237 9.79 -0.75 -21.33
N TRP A 238 10.82 0.11 -21.33
CA TRP A 238 10.60 1.56 -21.25
C TRP A 238 10.00 2.16 -22.51
N ILE A 239 10.28 1.59 -23.72
CA ILE A 239 9.68 2.11 -24.96
C ILE A 239 8.15 1.94 -24.94
N PRO A 240 7.58 0.72 -24.72
CA PRO A 240 6.13 0.59 -24.59
C PRO A 240 5.56 1.41 -23.42
N ALA A 241 6.21 1.43 -22.26
CA ALA A 241 5.74 2.19 -21.11
C ALA A 241 5.53 3.70 -21.40
N ILE A 242 6.41 4.31 -22.20
CA ILE A 242 6.29 5.72 -22.60
C ILE A 242 5.34 5.90 -23.79
N THR A 243 5.42 5.02 -24.81
CA THR A 243 4.69 5.22 -26.05
C THR A 243 3.23 4.75 -26.01
N GLU A 244 2.82 4.07 -24.97
CA GLU A 244 1.45 3.57 -24.76
C GLU A 244 0.79 4.15 -23.51
N GLN A 245 1.40 5.15 -22.87
CA GLN A 245 0.86 5.79 -21.65
C GLN A 245 -0.50 6.46 -21.84
N ASP A 246 -0.79 6.91 -23.04
CA ASP A 246 -2.06 7.53 -23.44
C ASP A 246 -3.23 6.54 -23.55
N THR A 247 -2.95 5.25 -23.43
CA THR A 247 -3.97 4.19 -23.44
C THR A 247 -4.53 3.84 -22.07
N VAL A 248 -3.98 4.44 -21.00
CA VAL A 248 -4.34 4.16 -19.60
C VAL A 248 -4.53 5.44 -18.79
N GLN A 249 -5.18 5.33 -17.61
CA GLN A 249 -5.64 6.46 -16.79
C GLN A 249 -4.52 6.99 -15.87
N LEU A 250 -3.44 7.56 -16.44
CA LEU A 250 -2.29 8.06 -15.67
C LEU A 250 -2.42 9.49 -15.13
N GLU A 251 -3.41 10.26 -15.57
CA GLU A 251 -3.50 11.71 -15.29
C GLU A 251 -3.57 12.06 -13.80
N ASP A 252 -4.15 11.19 -12.98
CA ASP A 252 -4.32 11.40 -11.54
C ASP A 252 -3.05 11.19 -10.69
N GLN A 253 -1.93 10.80 -11.33
CA GLN A 253 -0.72 10.39 -10.61
C GLN A 253 0.07 11.53 -9.96
N THR A 254 -0.27 12.78 -10.26
CA THR A 254 0.45 13.98 -9.77
C THR A 254 -0.44 14.96 -9.04
N THR A 255 -1.67 14.55 -8.70
CA THR A 255 -2.69 15.41 -8.08
C THR A 255 -3.10 14.89 -6.69
N GLY A 256 -3.75 15.73 -5.90
CA GLY A 256 -4.25 15.38 -4.58
C GLY A 256 -3.14 14.89 -3.65
N TYR A 257 -3.30 13.72 -3.04
CA TYR A 257 -2.30 13.12 -2.16
C TYR A 257 -0.93 12.92 -2.83
N PHE A 258 -0.90 12.64 -4.15
CA PHE A 258 0.35 12.40 -4.89
C PHE A 258 1.00 13.67 -5.43
N PHE A 259 0.49 14.84 -5.11
CA PHE A 259 1.15 16.10 -5.44
C PHE A 259 2.40 16.28 -4.59
N TYR A 260 3.57 16.37 -5.25
CA TYR A 260 4.89 16.43 -4.58
C TYR A 260 5.01 17.57 -3.56
N GLY A 261 4.32 18.68 -3.78
CA GLY A 261 4.37 19.86 -2.91
C GLY A 261 3.90 19.60 -1.49
N ASN A 262 3.08 18.56 -1.27
CA ASN A 262 2.57 18.17 0.05
C ASN A 262 3.55 17.29 0.85
N HIS A 263 4.71 16.94 0.27
CA HIS A 263 5.59 15.90 0.82
C HIS A 263 7.05 16.36 0.99
N PHE A 264 7.33 17.65 0.95
CA PHE A 264 8.63 18.15 1.32
C PHE A 264 8.92 17.94 2.80
N LEU A 265 10.19 17.71 3.12
CA LEU A 265 10.65 17.55 4.51
C LEU A 265 11.20 18.89 5.00
N GLU A 266 10.64 19.39 6.07
CA GLU A 266 11.09 20.62 6.76
C GLU A 266 11.74 20.25 8.10
N GLU A 267 11.01 20.39 9.19
CA GLU A 267 11.46 20.08 10.54
C GLU A 267 11.69 18.58 10.74
N ASN A 268 11.01 17.74 9.97
CA ASN A 268 11.07 16.27 10.02
C ASN A 268 12.15 15.65 9.14
N LEU A 269 13.14 16.41 8.67
CA LEU A 269 14.22 15.88 7.84
C LEU A 269 15.10 14.88 8.63
N ILE A 270 15.29 15.10 9.91
CA ILE A 270 16.07 14.25 10.81
C ILE A 270 15.25 13.97 12.07
N GLN A 271 15.10 12.68 12.43
CA GLN A 271 14.48 12.31 13.70
C GLN A 271 15.37 12.67 14.88
N GLY A 272 14.76 13.07 16.00
CA GLY A 272 15.47 13.53 17.21
C GLY A 272 16.01 12.40 18.11
N GLU A 273 15.66 11.13 17.86
CA GLU A 273 15.98 10.02 18.73
C GLU A 273 17.09 9.12 18.19
N PHE A 274 17.83 8.43 19.09
CA PHE A 274 18.94 7.54 18.72
C PHE A 274 18.47 6.38 17.86
N ALA A 275 17.46 5.64 18.31
CA ALA A 275 16.86 4.55 17.55
C ALA A 275 15.73 5.10 16.66
N HIS A 276 15.80 4.79 15.37
CA HIS A 276 14.83 5.28 14.39
C HIS A 276 13.42 4.74 14.68
N ASP A 277 12.44 5.64 14.68
CA ASP A 277 11.03 5.30 14.84
C ASP A 277 10.38 5.06 13.47
N TYR A 278 9.82 3.86 13.30
CA TYR A 278 9.16 3.42 12.05
C TYR A 278 7.64 3.59 12.08
N ASN A 279 7.07 4.19 13.13
CA ASN A 279 5.63 4.38 13.20
C ASN A 279 5.20 5.48 12.22
N ALA A 280 4.21 5.15 11.40
CA ALA A 280 3.65 6.06 10.40
C ALA A 280 2.35 6.74 10.88
N VAL A 281 1.77 6.30 11.99
CA VAL A 281 0.47 6.75 12.51
C VAL A 281 0.57 7.06 13.99
N GLY A 282 -0.01 8.18 14.41
CA GLY A 282 -0.20 8.53 15.83
C GLY A 282 1.06 9.03 16.55
N THR A 283 2.16 9.30 15.84
CA THR A 283 3.37 9.87 16.41
C THR A 283 3.83 11.11 15.64
N ALA A 284 4.55 12.01 16.31
CA ALA A 284 5.24 13.14 15.66
C ALA A 284 6.42 12.68 14.78
N ALA A 285 6.80 11.40 14.86
CA ALA A 285 7.89 10.82 14.08
C ALA A 285 7.45 10.54 12.65
N ASN A 286 8.25 11.02 11.69
CA ASN A 286 8.07 10.69 10.28
C ASN A 286 9.06 9.58 9.90
N PRO A 287 8.61 8.36 9.53
CA PRO A 287 9.51 7.29 9.13
C PRO A 287 10.28 7.61 7.83
N PHE A 288 9.75 8.53 7.00
CA PHE A 288 10.40 9.02 5.77
C PHE A 288 11.38 10.16 6.06
N SER A 289 12.36 9.90 6.92
CA SER A 289 13.35 10.88 7.39
C SER A 289 14.71 10.22 7.60
N MET A 290 15.74 11.02 7.83
CA MET A 290 17.03 10.50 8.28
C MET A 290 16.98 10.16 9.76
N GLY A 291 17.63 9.08 10.20
CA GLY A 291 17.86 8.82 11.61
C GLY A 291 18.90 9.75 12.21
N LEU A 292 18.74 10.13 13.48
CA LEU A 292 19.71 10.97 14.20
C LEU A 292 21.13 10.38 14.15
N THR A 293 21.26 9.09 14.44
CA THR A 293 22.55 8.40 14.42
C THR A 293 23.21 8.49 13.03
N GLN A 294 22.43 8.28 11.97
CA GLN A 294 22.91 8.43 10.60
C GLN A 294 23.38 9.87 10.32
N ALA A 295 22.59 10.88 10.70
CA ALA A 295 22.91 12.29 10.49
C ALA A 295 24.16 12.72 11.24
N VAL A 296 24.33 12.31 12.49
CA VAL A 296 25.52 12.60 13.30
C VAL A 296 26.78 11.98 12.68
N LEU A 297 26.69 10.72 12.25
CA LEU A 297 27.80 10.03 11.60
C LEU A 297 28.12 10.62 10.21
N ILE A 298 27.12 11.10 9.47
CA ILE A 298 27.32 11.87 8.24
C ILE A 298 28.08 13.15 8.54
N GLY A 299 27.70 13.91 9.58
CA GLY A 299 28.41 15.12 10.00
C GLY A 299 29.88 14.89 10.31
N GLY A 300 30.17 13.85 11.10
CA GLY A 300 31.55 13.44 11.37
C GLY A 300 32.29 12.96 10.10
N GLY A 301 31.62 12.21 9.24
CA GLY A 301 32.13 11.75 7.96
C GLY A 301 32.45 12.89 6.98
N LEU A 302 31.59 13.93 6.94
CA LEU A 302 31.84 15.15 6.17
C LEU A 302 33.13 15.85 6.61
N LEU A 303 33.32 16.01 7.93
CA LEU A 303 34.56 16.59 8.45
C LEU A 303 35.78 15.76 8.03
N ALA A 304 35.69 14.42 8.13
CA ALA A 304 36.77 13.52 7.68
C ALA A 304 37.01 13.62 6.16
N LEU A 305 35.97 13.71 5.36
CA LEU A 305 36.02 13.88 3.90
C LEU A 305 36.66 15.21 3.50
N LEU A 306 36.29 16.31 4.18
CA LEU A 306 36.89 17.63 3.94
C LEU A 306 38.40 17.64 4.28
N ILE A 307 38.80 17.01 5.38
CA ILE A 307 40.20 16.87 5.73
C ILE A 307 40.96 16.02 4.67
N HIS A 308 40.31 14.95 4.16
CA HIS A 308 40.87 14.13 3.09
C HIS A 308 41.04 14.94 1.80
N LEU A 309 40.06 15.72 1.42
CA LEU A 309 40.05 16.61 0.27
C LEU A 309 41.22 17.61 0.31
N LEU A 310 41.44 18.21 1.48
CA LEU A 310 42.54 19.21 1.69
C LEU A 310 43.92 18.56 1.64
N LYS A 311 44.07 17.31 2.12
CA LYS A 311 45.37 16.64 2.22
C LYS A 311 45.82 15.89 0.95
N LYS A 312 44.85 15.21 0.24
CA LYS A 312 45.23 14.23 -0.85
C LYS A 312 44.95 14.71 -2.27
N ARG A 313 44.44 15.90 -2.52
CA ARG A 313 44.12 16.42 -3.87
C ARG A 313 43.29 15.51 -4.78
N GLN A 314 42.56 14.51 -4.22
CA GLN A 314 41.58 13.68 -4.97
C GLN A 314 40.21 14.35 -5.03
N TRP A 315 40.20 15.64 -5.29
CA TRP A 315 39.07 16.52 -5.12
C TRP A 315 37.85 16.17 -5.99
N TRP A 316 38.01 15.50 -7.09
CA TRP A 316 36.92 15.13 -7.97
C TRP A 316 36.00 14.06 -7.37
N GLN A 317 36.54 12.98 -6.82
CA GLN A 317 35.77 11.91 -6.20
C GLN A 317 35.13 12.37 -4.90
N ASP A 318 35.89 13.02 -4.07
CA ASP A 318 35.43 13.59 -2.80
C ASP A 318 34.34 14.67 -3.06
N GLY A 319 34.54 15.51 -4.10
CA GLY A 319 33.56 16.50 -4.55
C GLY A 319 32.27 15.86 -5.08
N PHE A 320 32.34 14.74 -5.80
CA PHE A 320 31.16 14.00 -6.23
C PHE A 320 30.33 13.48 -5.04
N LEU A 321 30.97 12.94 -4.01
CA LEU A 321 30.29 12.48 -2.80
C LEU A 321 29.61 13.65 -2.06
N LEU A 322 30.32 14.78 -1.94
CA LEU A 322 29.83 15.98 -1.28
C LEU A 322 28.63 16.57 -2.04
N VAL A 323 28.76 16.78 -3.36
CA VAL A 323 27.71 17.33 -4.20
C VAL A 323 26.49 16.40 -4.22
N GLY A 324 26.73 15.09 -4.34
CA GLY A 324 25.66 14.09 -4.32
C GLY A 324 24.85 14.12 -3.01
N LEU A 325 25.54 14.18 -1.87
CA LEU A 325 24.88 14.27 -0.56
C LEU A 325 24.10 15.57 -0.40
N LEU A 326 24.71 16.73 -0.73
CA LEU A 326 24.06 18.03 -0.57
C LEU A 326 22.88 18.20 -1.53
N LEU A 327 23.04 17.80 -2.80
CA LEU A 327 21.96 17.92 -3.79
C LEU A 327 20.75 17.02 -3.43
N THR A 328 20.99 15.78 -3.02
CA THR A 328 19.89 14.89 -2.64
C THR A 328 19.19 15.36 -1.39
N THR A 329 19.91 15.91 -0.41
CA THR A 329 19.30 16.52 0.77
C THR A 329 18.50 17.77 0.40
N PHE A 330 19.03 18.63 -0.45
CA PHE A 330 18.34 19.83 -0.94
C PHE A 330 17.03 19.48 -1.66
N MET A 331 17.03 18.45 -2.52
CA MET A 331 15.85 18.04 -3.30
C MET A 331 14.66 17.57 -2.45
N MET A 332 14.87 17.27 -1.19
CA MET A 332 13.81 16.88 -0.25
C MET A 332 13.16 18.06 0.48
N THR A 333 13.75 19.25 0.40
CA THR A 333 13.31 20.43 1.13
C THR A 333 12.46 21.38 0.25
N PRO A 334 11.59 22.21 0.84
CA PRO A 334 10.78 23.19 0.11
C PRO A 334 11.64 24.17 -0.72
N SER A 335 12.88 24.42 -0.32
CA SER A 335 13.82 25.27 -1.07
C SER A 335 14.09 24.78 -2.49
N SER A 336 13.83 23.50 -2.79
CA SER A 336 13.98 22.90 -4.12
C SER A 336 12.74 23.02 -4.99
N GLN A 337 11.62 23.58 -4.51
CA GLN A 337 10.34 23.63 -5.21
C GLN A 337 10.47 24.18 -6.65
N ARG A 338 11.23 25.25 -6.86
CA ARG A 338 11.47 25.81 -8.21
C ARG A 338 12.13 24.82 -9.17
N VAL A 339 12.98 23.92 -8.66
CA VAL A 339 13.61 22.87 -9.49
C VAL A 339 12.56 21.84 -9.89
N TRP A 340 11.64 21.50 -8.97
CA TRP A 340 10.53 20.58 -9.24
C TRP A 340 9.55 21.15 -10.29
N GLU A 341 9.28 22.44 -10.24
CA GLU A 341 8.42 23.13 -11.23
C GLU A 341 9.08 23.25 -12.60
N LEU A 342 10.41 23.45 -12.64
CA LEU A 342 11.14 23.67 -13.88
C LEU A 342 11.37 22.38 -14.69
N LEU A 343 11.50 21.25 -14.05
CA LEU A 343 11.81 19.96 -14.68
C LEU A 343 10.55 19.13 -14.90
N PRO A 344 10.03 19.01 -16.15
CA PRO A 344 8.69 18.48 -16.42
C PRO A 344 8.47 17.02 -16.02
N LEU A 345 9.53 16.21 -15.88
CA LEU A 345 9.44 14.82 -15.45
C LEU A 345 9.55 14.63 -13.93
N LEU A 346 9.98 15.67 -13.22
CA LEU A 346 10.23 15.56 -11.78
C LEU A 346 8.94 15.42 -10.96
N PRO A 347 7.79 16.07 -11.29
CA PRO A 347 6.52 15.82 -10.61
C PRO A 347 6.05 14.36 -10.63
N LEU A 348 6.45 13.57 -11.63
CA LEU A 348 6.16 12.12 -11.68
C LEU A 348 6.82 11.32 -10.54
N VAL A 349 7.80 11.91 -9.87
CA VAL A 349 8.43 11.31 -8.67
C VAL A 349 7.46 11.31 -7.49
N GLN A 350 6.46 12.20 -7.45
CA GLN A 350 5.37 12.32 -6.46
C GLN A 350 5.86 12.69 -5.04
N PHE A 351 6.93 12.08 -4.57
CA PHE A 351 7.40 12.19 -3.19
C PHE A 351 8.86 12.63 -3.12
N PRO A 352 9.14 13.89 -2.72
CA PRO A 352 10.51 14.38 -2.54
C PRO A 352 11.39 13.50 -1.66
N TRP A 353 10.83 12.88 -0.62
CA TRP A 353 11.55 11.97 0.26
C TRP A 353 12.09 10.71 -0.43
N ARG A 354 11.70 10.37 -1.68
CA ARG A 354 12.35 9.32 -2.48
C ARG A 354 13.84 9.58 -2.73
N PHE A 355 14.28 10.84 -2.68
CA PHE A 355 15.69 11.17 -2.72
C PHE A 355 16.49 10.64 -1.52
N LEU A 356 15.83 10.23 -0.40
CA LEU A 356 16.48 9.52 0.70
C LEU A 356 17.19 8.24 0.24
N ALA A 357 16.71 7.57 -0.81
CA ALA A 357 17.35 6.38 -1.38
C ALA A 357 18.76 6.71 -1.90
N ILE A 358 18.93 7.85 -2.56
CA ILE A 358 20.20 8.30 -3.12
C ILE A 358 21.04 8.98 -2.03
N GLN A 359 20.38 9.72 -1.13
CA GLN A 359 21.03 10.32 0.04
C GLN A 359 21.67 9.25 0.93
N ALA A 360 21.02 8.11 1.15
CA ALA A 360 21.57 6.97 1.88
C ALA A 360 22.85 6.42 1.24
N LEU A 361 22.92 6.38 -0.11
CA LEU A 361 24.13 5.97 -0.84
C LEU A 361 25.31 6.91 -0.56
N PHE A 362 25.10 8.22 -0.74
CA PHE A 362 26.14 9.22 -0.51
C PHE A 362 26.48 9.39 0.97
N GLY A 363 25.46 9.36 1.84
CA GLY A 363 25.63 9.39 3.29
C GLY A 363 26.43 8.20 3.80
N GLY A 364 26.12 6.99 3.33
CA GLY A 364 26.89 5.79 3.66
C GLY A 364 28.35 5.85 3.17
N ALA A 365 28.59 6.41 1.97
CA ALA A 365 29.92 6.64 1.45
C ALA A 365 30.72 7.61 2.34
N VAL A 366 30.07 8.71 2.72
CA VAL A 366 30.68 9.75 3.59
C VAL A 366 30.99 9.20 4.99
N ILE A 367 30.08 8.44 5.61
CA ILE A 367 30.29 7.76 6.90
C ILE A 367 31.54 6.86 6.85
N GLY A 368 31.76 6.17 5.73
CA GLY A 368 32.95 5.34 5.53
C GLY A 368 34.26 6.08 5.78
N PHE A 369 34.34 7.40 5.51
CA PHE A 369 35.56 8.19 5.72
C PHE A 369 35.93 8.39 7.18
N LEU A 370 35.02 8.17 8.15
CA LEU A 370 35.35 8.22 9.59
C LEU A 370 36.55 7.32 9.95
N VAL A 371 36.67 6.16 9.32
CA VAL A 371 37.76 5.23 9.58
C VAL A 371 38.98 5.41 8.66
N ASN A 372 38.87 6.24 7.64
CA ASN A 372 39.98 6.52 6.74
C ASN A 372 41.11 7.30 7.47
N PHE A 373 40.79 7.98 8.55
CA PHE A 373 41.71 8.67 9.42
C PHE A 373 42.75 7.72 10.03
N SER A 374 42.35 6.49 10.39
CA SER A 374 43.24 5.48 10.97
C SER A 374 44.34 5.01 9.98
N SER A 375 44.04 5.07 8.68
CA SER A 375 45.01 4.73 7.63
C SER A 375 46.08 5.79 7.43
N LEU A 376 45.79 7.05 7.74
CA LEU A 376 46.75 8.16 7.71
C LEU A 376 47.83 8.04 8.80
N TYR A 377 47.53 7.31 9.88
CA TYR A 377 48.41 7.12 11.03
C TYR A 377 48.95 5.67 11.15
N GLY A 378 48.78 4.83 10.13
CA GLY A 378 49.36 3.48 10.08
C GLY A 378 48.73 2.39 10.96
N VAL A 379 47.56 2.65 11.58
CA VAL A 379 46.93 1.73 12.56
C VAL A 379 45.81 0.94 11.92
N SER A 380 46.13 -0.08 11.12
CA SER A 380 45.14 -0.88 10.39
C SER A 380 44.19 -1.69 11.29
N ARG A 381 44.62 -2.17 12.46
CA ARG A 381 43.79 -2.95 13.41
C ARG A 381 42.76 -2.07 14.11
N ALA A 382 43.09 -0.82 14.44
CA ALA A 382 42.12 0.15 15.01
C ALA A 382 40.99 0.48 14.03
N GLY A 383 41.29 0.59 12.73
CA GLY A 383 40.29 0.83 11.69
C GLY A 383 39.22 -0.25 11.61
N LEU A 384 39.62 -1.52 11.74
CA LEU A 384 38.65 -2.65 11.75
C LEU A 384 37.79 -2.62 13.01
N PHE A 385 38.40 -2.39 14.16
CA PHE A 385 37.65 -2.33 15.44
C PHE A 385 36.65 -1.17 15.46
N ILE A 386 37.06 0.03 15.01
CA ILE A 386 36.17 1.19 14.90
C ILE A 386 35.03 0.93 13.90
N SER A 387 35.33 0.32 12.74
CA SER A 387 34.30 -0.06 11.76
C SER A 387 33.27 -1.02 12.34
N GLY A 388 33.73 -2.00 13.15
CA GLY A 388 32.87 -2.94 13.85
C GLY A 388 31.93 -2.24 14.84
N ILE A 389 32.49 -1.38 15.71
CA ILE A 389 31.70 -0.63 16.70
C ILE A 389 30.66 0.27 16.01
N LEU A 390 31.07 1.07 15.03
CA LEU A 390 30.15 1.97 14.31
C LEU A 390 29.10 1.19 13.52
N GLY A 391 29.46 0.04 12.94
CA GLY A 391 28.51 -0.86 12.30
C GLY A 391 27.46 -1.40 13.26
N VAL A 392 27.86 -1.79 14.48
CA VAL A 392 26.93 -2.23 15.53
C VAL A 392 26.03 -1.09 15.99
N ILE A 393 26.57 0.12 16.17
CA ILE A 393 25.78 1.31 16.51
C ILE A 393 24.74 1.61 15.44
N LEU A 394 25.12 1.57 14.16
CA LEU A 394 24.19 1.77 13.03
C LEU A 394 23.10 0.70 13.00
N ALA A 395 23.46 -0.57 13.18
CA ALA A 395 22.49 -1.66 13.24
C ALA A 395 21.54 -1.52 14.44
N ALA A 396 22.08 -1.19 15.63
CA ALA A 396 21.26 -0.98 16.83
C ALA A 396 20.32 0.22 16.69
N ALA A 397 20.78 1.33 16.11
CA ALA A 397 19.94 2.49 15.85
C ALA A 397 18.84 2.22 14.81
N ALA A 398 19.15 1.42 13.78
CA ALA A 398 18.20 1.10 12.73
C ALA A 398 17.22 -0.02 13.12
N LEU A 399 17.64 -1.03 13.87
CA LEU A 399 16.80 -2.20 14.18
C LEU A 399 16.19 -2.13 15.59
N GLY A 400 16.68 -1.28 16.48
CA GLY A 400 16.32 -1.29 17.91
C GLY A 400 14.84 -0.99 18.20
N ARG A 401 14.16 -0.24 17.34
CA ARG A 401 12.70 0.03 17.45
C ARG A 401 11.91 -0.56 16.29
N LEU A 402 12.56 -1.33 15.42
CA LEU A 402 11.87 -1.97 14.33
C LEU A 402 10.96 -3.09 14.88
N LYS A 403 9.66 -2.87 14.75
CA LYS A 403 8.64 -3.89 15.04
C LYS A 403 8.11 -4.41 13.71
N THR A 404 8.15 -5.72 13.56
CA THR A 404 7.60 -6.41 12.40
C THR A 404 6.29 -7.05 12.79
N ASP A 405 5.25 -6.76 12.04
CA ASP A 405 3.94 -7.39 12.18
C ASP A 405 3.73 -8.32 10.98
N PHE A 406 3.31 -9.55 11.24
CA PHE A 406 3.14 -10.55 10.19
C PHE A 406 1.68 -10.95 10.05
N MET A 407 1.26 -11.11 8.81
CA MET A 407 -0.02 -11.72 8.47
C MET A 407 0.19 -13.23 8.31
N PRO A 408 -0.66 -14.07 8.88
CA PRO A 408 -0.58 -15.52 8.73
C PRO A 408 -1.05 -15.96 7.34
N ILE A 409 -0.45 -15.39 6.29
CA ILE A 409 -0.72 -15.72 4.88
C ILE A 409 0.19 -16.87 4.46
N THR A 410 -0.40 -17.85 3.82
CA THR A 410 0.26 -18.99 3.20
C THR A 410 0.03 -18.99 1.68
N ASP A 411 0.60 -19.93 0.96
CA ASP A 411 0.36 -20.06 -0.50
C ASP A 411 -1.11 -20.36 -0.83
N GLN A 412 -1.89 -20.91 0.11
CA GLN A 412 -3.32 -21.15 -0.07
C GLN A 412 -4.15 -19.87 -0.14
N ASP A 413 -3.63 -18.80 0.45
CA ASP A 413 -4.27 -17.48 0.43
C ASP A 413 -3.90 -16.67 -0.82
N VAL A 414 -2.92 -17.14 -1.60
CA VAL A 414 -2.46 -16.46 -2.82
C VAL A 414 -3.14 -17.11 -4.02
N THR A 415 -4.43 -16.85 -4.16
CA THR A 415 -5.29 -17.40 -5.22
C THR A 415 -5.98 -16.28 -6.00
N VAL A 416 -6.57 -16.64 -7.12
CA VAL A 416 -7.34 -15.73 -7.99
C VAL A 416 -8.56 -15.21 -7.24
N GLU A 417 -9.28 -16.06 -6.52
CA GLU A 417 -10.48 -15.70 -5.76
C GLU A 417 -10.14 -14.71 -4.64
N ARG A 418 -9.01 -14.92 -3.97
CA ARG A 418 -8.53 -14.00 -2.94
C ARG A 418 -8.14 -12.64 -3.53
N LEU A 419 -7.59 -12.62 -4.75
CA LEU A 419 -7.32 -11.38 -5.46
C LEU A 419 -8.62 -10.62 -5.73
N TYR A 420 -9.67 -11.28 -6.23
CA TYR A 420 -10.96 -10.65 -6.48
C TYR A 420 -11.58 -10.05 -5.22
N TRP A 421 -11.56 -10.79 -4.12
CA TRP A 421 -12.08 -10.28 -2.85
C TRP A 421 -11.21 -9.15 -2.29
N TYR A 422 -9.89 -9.27 -2.41
CA TYR A 422 -8.99 -8.19 -2.03
C TYR A 422 -9.31 -6.90 -2.79
N GLU A 423 -9.45 -6.96 -4.11
CA GLU A 423 -9.83 -5.82 -4.94
C GLU A 423 -11.21 -5.25 -4.57
N SER A 424 -12.18 -6.11 -4.30
CA SER A 424 -13.54 -5.70 -3.93
C SER A 424 -13.59 -4.98 -2.58
N PHE A 425 -12.91 -5.49 -1.56
CA PHE A 425 -12.92 -4.91 -0.21
C PHE A 425 -12.02 -3.68 -0.05
N THR A 426 -10.92 -3.61 -0.80
CA THR A 426 -9.97 -2.49 -0.68
C THR A 426 -10.18 -1.41 -1.73
N GLY A 427 -10.83 -1.73 -2.86
CA GLY A 427 -10.90 -0.86 -4.04
C GLY A 427 -9.59 -0.76 -4.82
N ASN A 428 -8.54 -1.50 -4.43
CA ASN A 428 -7.20 -1.45 -5.02
C ASN A 428 -7.11 -2.37 -6.24
N LEU A 429 -7.73 -1.96 -7.34
CA LEU A 429 -7.79 -2.74 -8.57
C LEU A 429 -6.40 -2.95 -9.20
N GLY A 430 -6.14 -4.15 -9.68
CA GLY A 430 -4.90 -4.48 -10.33
C GLY A 430 -3.67 -4.34 -9.45
N THR A 431 -3.81 -4.48 -8.12
CA THR A 431 -2.75 -4.26 -7.14
C THR A 431 -2.15 -2.85 -7.17
N THR A 432 -2.98 -1.85 -7.45
CA THR A 432 -2.63 -0.43 -7.46
C THR A 432 -3.66 0.37 -6.67
N ILE A 433 -3.23 1.46 -6.02
CA ILE A 433 -4.12 2.26 -5.15
C ILE A 433 -5.15 3.05 -5.97
N ARG A 434 -4.79 3.46 -7.18
CA ARG A 434 -5.64 4.30 -8.03
C ARG A 434 -6.09 3.63 -9.33
N ALA A 435 -5.80 2.34 -9.51
CA ALA A 435 -6.08 1.63 -10.75
C ALA A 435 -5.55 2.37 -12.01
N GLU A 436 -4.41 3.04 -11.86
CA GLU A 436 -3.84 3.99 -12.81
C GLU A 436 -3.51 3.41 -14.19
N TYR A 437 -3.41 2.11 -14.30
CA TYR A 437 -3.18 1.45 -15.59
C TYR A 437 -4.45 0.85 -16.20
N LEU A 438 -5.65 1.19 -15.68
CA LEU A 438 -6.89 0.84 -16.37
C LEU A 438 -6.92 1.48 -17.77
N PRO A 439 -7.38 0.75 -18.78
CA PRO A 439 -7.65 1.36 -20.09
C PRO A 439 -8.56 2.58 -19.98
N VAL A 440 -8.29 3.62 -20.76
CA VAL A 440 -9.10 4.86 -20.75
C VAL A 440 -10.57 4.63 -21.09
N SER A 441 -10.88 3.55 -21.82
CA SER A 441 -12.25 3.15 -22.15
C SER A 441 -13.04 2.57 -20.96
N ALA A 442 -12.36 2.17 -19.86
CA ALA A 442 -12.99 1.62 -18.67
C ALA A 442 -13.31 2.73 -17.66
N THR A 443 -14.30 3.58 -17.99
CA THR A 443 -14.73 4.70 -17.16
C THR A 443 -16.26 4.75 -17.15
N PRO A 444 -16.96 4.55 -16.00
CA PRO A 444 -16.39 4.37 -14.65
C PRO A 444 -15.62 3.05 -14.46
N ARG A 445 -14.79 3.00 -13.43
CA ARG A 445 -13.98 1.83 -13.12
C ARG A 445 -14.86 0.63 -12.78
N PRO A 446 -14.51 -0.58 -13.23
CA PRO A 446 -15.25 -1.79 -12.90
C PRO A 446 -15.35 -2.02 -11.39
N THR A 447 -16.50 -2.50 -10.91
CA THR A 447 -16.72 -2.81 -9.50
C THR A 447 -17.22 -4.24 -9.29
N THR A 448 -17.53 -4.94 -10.39
CA THR A 448 -18.01 -6.32 -10.37
C THR A 448 -17.70 -7.02 -11.69
N SER A 449 -17.72 -8.34 -11.68
CA SER A 449 -17.65 -9.20 -12.86
C SER A 449 -18.28 -10.55 -12.58
N ASP A 450 -18.50 -11.38 -13.62
CA ASP A 450 -18.94 -12.76 -13.42
C ASP A 450 -17.93 -13.58 -12.62
N TYR A 451 -16.63 -13.31 -12.80
CA TYR A 451 -15.57 -14.00 -12.05
C TYR A 451 -15.61 -13.67 -10.55
N LEU A 452 -15.77 -12.38 -10.19
CA LEU A 452 -15.94 -11.97 -8.78
C LEU A 452 -17.16 -12.67 -8.16
N LEU A 453 -18.26 -12.74 -8.91
CA LEU A 453 -19.50 -13.37 -8.47
C LEU A 453 -19.46 -14.90 -8.58
N GLN A 454 -18.33 -15.45 -9.02
CA GLN A 454 -18.12 -16.89 -9.26
C GLN A 454 -19.23 -17.51 -10.11
N ARG A 455 -19.69 -16.76 -11.11
CA ARG A 455 -20.64 -17.22 -12.13
C ARG A 455 -19.86 -17.68 -13.36
N PRO A 456 -20.37 -18.65 -14.12
CA PRO A 456 -19.78 -18.95 -15.41
C PRO A 456 -19.71 -17.68 -16.26
N PRO A 457 -18.52 -17.30 -16.79
CA PRO A 457 -18.43 -16.13 -17.64
C PRO A 457 -19.27 -16.32 -18.88
N HIS A 458 -20.08 -15.32 -19.21
CA HIS A 458 -20.98 -15.37 -20.36
C HIS A 458 -20.81 -14.14 -21.26
N ALA A 459 -21.07 -14.31 -22.52
CA ALA A 459 -21.13 -13.20 -23.48
C ALA A 459 -22.43 -12.42 -23.26
N LYS A 460 -22.33 -11.09 -23.11
CA LYS A 460 -23.51 -10.21 -23.03
C LYS A 460 -23.86 -9.71 -24.42
N PHE A 461 -25.11 -9.83 -24.78
CA PHE A 461 -25.63 -9.33 -26.05
C PHE A 461 -26.07 -7.88 -25.85
N LEU A 462 -25.33 -6.94 -26.45
CA LEU A 462 -25.69 -5.51 -26.46
C LEU A 462 -26.82 -5.24 -27.44
N SER A 463 -26.83 -6.00 -28.55
CA SER A 463 -27.95 -6.05 -29.52
C SER A 463 -28.04 -7.42 -30.12
N GLY A 464 -29.22 -7.80 -30.63
CA GLY A 464 -29.47 -9.14 -31.10
C GLY A 464 -29.76 -10.11 -29.96
N THR A 465 -29.81 -11.42 -30.29
CA THR A 465 -30.12 -12.53 -29.36
C THR A 465 -29.22 -13.72 -29.60
N GLY A 466 -28.93 -14.46 -28.54
CA GLY A 466 -28.09 -15.65 -28.59
C GLY A 466 -27.61 -16.10 -27.22
N ALA A 467 -26.62 -16.96 -27.19
CA ALA A 467 -25.93 -17.39 -25.96
C ALA A 467 -24.43 -17.56 -26.25
N GLY A 468 -23.61 -17.37 -25.23
CA GLY A 468 -22.17 -17.58 -25.36
C GLY A 468 -21.54 -17.90 -24.03
N GLN A 469 -20.62 -18.88 -24.07
CA GLN A 469 -19.89 -19.33 -22.88
C GLN A 469 -18.38 -19.41 -23.14
N GLN A 470 -17.60 -19.19 -22.11
CA GLN A 470 -16.14 -19.33 -22.13
C GLN A 470 -15.79 -20.83 -22.01
N THR A 471 -14.97 -21.33 -22.93
CA THR A 471 -14.50 -22.73 -22.94
C THR A 471 -13.03 -22.85 -22.53
N ARG A 472 -12.26 -21.75 -22.63
CA ARG A 472 -10.86 -21.71 -22.24
C ARG A 472 -10.50 -20.32 -21.71
N HIS A 473 -9.73 -20.31 -20.61
CA HIS A 473 -9.10 -19.11 -20.05
C HIS A 473 -7.62 -19.38 -19.77
N SER A 474 -6.74 -18.49 -20.23
CA SER A 474 -5.32 -18.48 -19.88
C SER A 474 -4.77 -17.04 -19.94
N ALA A 475 -3.54 -16.83 -19.49
CA ALA A 475 -2.93 -15.51 -19.38
C ALA A 475 -2.90 -14.70 -20.70
N SER A 476 -2.88 -15.36 -21.85
CA SER A 476 -2.79 -14.70 -23.16
C SER A 476 -3.81 -15.18 -24.18
N ARG A 477 -4.69 -16.10 -23.80
CA ARG A 477 -5.67 -16.69 -24.71
C ARG A 477 -6.97 -17.01 -23.99
N GLN A 478 -8.08 -16.71 -24.67
CA GLN A 478 -9.42 -17.16 -24.28
C GLN A 478 -10.12 -17.76 -25.49
N THR A 479 -11.01 -18.73 -25.24
CA THR A 479 -11.87 -19.29 -26.28
C THR A 479 -13.32 -19.21 -25.83
N TRP A 480 -14.19 -18.81 -26.74
CA TRP A 480 -15.60 -18.62 -26.52
C TRP A 480 -16.42 -19.32 -27.60
N ASP A 481 -17.44 -20.08 -27.21
CA ASP A 481 -18.43 -20.64 -28.10
C ASP A 481 -19.68 -19.76 -28.02
N ILE A 482 -20.05 -19.13 -29.13
CA ILE A 482 -21.14 -18.19 -29.25
C ILE A 482 -22.17 -18.74 -30.28
N ASP A 483 -23.45 -18.71 -29.93
CA ASP A 483 -24.55 -19.04 -30.81
C ASP A 483 -25.45 -17.81 -30.99
N VAL A 484 -25.38 -17.17 -32.15
CA VAL A 484 -26.16 -15.97 -32.48
C VAL A 484 -27.44 -16.43 -33.17
N THR A 485 -28.59 -16.12 -32.56
CA THR A 485 -29.92 -16.55 -33.06
C THR A 485 -30.61 -15.47 -33.91
N SER A 486 -30.28 -14.20 -33.72
CA SER A 486 -30.73 -13.09 -34.57
C SER A 486 -29.88 -12.98 -35.85
N ASP A 487 -30.35 -12.25 -36.86
CA ASP A 487 -29.63 -12.02 -38.14
C ASP A 487 -28.23 -11.40 -37.87
N HIS A 488 -28.11 -10.58 -36.84
CA HIS A 488 -26.87 -9.94 -36.40
C HIS A 488 -26.90 -9.71 -34.90
N ALA A 489 -25.74 -9.76 -34.25
CA ALA A 489 -25.58 -9.46 -32.84
C ALA A 489 -24.30 -8.67 -32.56
N GLN A 490 -24.41 -7.71 -31.68
CA GLN A 490 -23.28 -7.04 -31.05
C GLN A 490 -23.12 -7.58 -29.64
N ILE A 491 -21.97 -8.17 -29.37
CA ILE A 491 -21.72 -8.82 -28.07
C ILE A 491 -20.50 -8.22 -27.37
N THR A 492 -20.50 -8.29 -26.05
CA THR A 492 -19.32 -7.98 -25.25
C THR A 492 -18.90 -9.18 -24.41
N LEU A 493 -17.58 -9.33 -24.31
CA LEU A 493 -16.93 -10.39 -23.53
C LEU A 493 -16.29 -9.78 -22.26
N PRO A 494 -16.29 -10.49 -21.11
CA PRO A 494 -15.74 -9.99 -19.86
C PRO A 494 -14.19 -9.98 -19.85
N LEU A 495 -13.63 -9.14 -20.68
CA LEU A 495 -12.20 -8.92 -20.87
C LEU A 495 -11.99 -7.46 -21.27
N LEU A 496 -11.19 -6.70 -20.52
CA LEU A 496 -10.88 -5.32 -20.87
C LEU A 496 -10.12 -5.25 -22.19
N TYR A 497 -10.60 -4.37 -23.08
CA TYR A 497 -9.90 -4.10 -24.33
C TYR A 497 -8.65 -3.24 -24.05
N TRP A 498 -7.53 -3.77 -24.53
CA TRP A 498 -6.28 -3.01 -24.55
C TRP A 498 -5.48 -3.38 -25.81
N PRO A 499 -4.71 -2.45 -26.41
CA PRO A 499 -3.99 -2.71 -27.65
C PRO A 499 -3.13 -3.96 -27.58
N GLY A 500 -3.33 -4.86 -28.55
CA GLY A 500 -2.68 -6.17 -28.59
C GLY A 500 -3.66 -7.34 -28.50
N TRP A 501 -4.86 -7.15 -27.97
CA TRP A 501 -5.91 -8.16 -28.06
C TRP A 501 -6.45 -8.23 -29.50
N LYS A 502 -6.51 -9.43 -30.03
CA LYS A 502 -7.09 -9.78 -31.33
C LYS A 502 -8.10 -10.89 -31.12
N VAL A 503 -9.18 -10.84 -31.93
CA VAL A 503 -10.20 -11.87 -31.95
C VAL A 503 -10.20 -12.53 -33.31
N MET A 504 -10.16 -13.85 -33.29
CA MET A 504 -10.27 -14.71 -34.50
C MET A 504 -11.56 -15.45 -34.42
N ASP A 505 -12.36 -15.42 -35.49
CA ASP A 505 -13.50 -16.30 -35.66
C ASP A 505 -13.16 -17.33 -36.71
N SER A 506 -13.20 -18.62 -36.35
CA SER A 506 -12.88 -19.73 -37.27
C SER A 506 -11.56 -19.56 -38.05
N GLY A 507 -10.60 -18.82 -37.48
CA GLY A 507 -9.28 -18.57 -38.06
C GLY A 507 -9.13 -17.25 -38.83
N GLU A 508 -10.19 -16.47 -39.01
CA GLU A 508 -10.17 -15.13 -39.60
C GLU A 508 -10.18 -14.05 -38.54
N GLU A 509 -9.34 -13.01 -38.68
CA GLU A 509 -9.30 -11.89 -37.75
C GLU A 509 -10.51 -10.98 -37.93
N ILE A 510 -11.30 -10.79 -36.86
CA ILE A 510 -12.45 -9.90 -36.89
C ILE A 510 -12.13 -8.59 -36.13
N SER A 511 -12.84 -7.53 -36.50
CA SER A 511 -12.70 -6.22 -35.91
C SER A 511 -13.14 -6.21 -34.44
N VAL A 512 -12.38 -5.56 -33.60
CA VAL A 512 -12.67 -5.43 -32.16
C VAL A 512 -12.60 -3.98 -31.73
N SER A 513 -13.47 -3.62 -30.79
CA SER A 513 -13.48 -2.30 -30.15
C SER A 513 -13.72 -2.43 -28.65
N ALA A 514 -13.61 -1.35 -27.91
CA ALA A 514 -14.05 -1.30 -26.51
C ALA A 514 -15.51 -0.86 -26.44
N VAL A 515 -16.29 -1.46 -25.55
CA VAL A 515 -17.60 -0.93 -25.17
C VAL A 515 -17.39 0.39 -24.43
N GLU A 516 -18.04 1.45 -24.86
CA GLU A 516 -17.98 2.74 -24.19
C GLU A 516 -18.49 2.62 -22.74
N GLY A 517 -17.74 3.12 -21.79
CA GLY A 517 -18.05 3.06 -20.36
C GLY A 517 -17.63 1.74 -19.68
N LEU A 518 -17.78 0.57 -20.32
CA LEU A 518 -17.37 -0.70 -19.72
C LEU A 518 -15.91 -1.03 -19.98
N GLY A 519 -15.38 -0.56 -21.13
CA GLY A 519 -14.01 -0.86 -21.56
C GLY A 519 -13.78 -2.30 -21.99
N THR A 520 -14.79 -3.16 -21.97
CA THR A 520 -14.69 -4.57 -22.35
C THR A 520 -14.67 -4.75 -23.86
N ILE A 521 -14.11 -5.88 -24.31
CA ILE A 521 -14.03 -6.22 -25.75
C ILE A 521 -15.43 -6.38 -26.33
N GLN A 522 -15.67 -5.69 -27.46
CA GLN A 522 -16.88 -5.78 -28.26
C GLN A 522 -16.56 -6.35 -29.62
N VAL A 523 -17.43 -7.24 -30.09
CA VAL A 523 -17.40 -7.83 -31.45
C VAL A 523 -18.79 -7.85 -32.06
N ASP A 524 -18.84 -7.77 -33.40
CA ASP A 524 -20.05 -7.87 -34.20
C ASP A 524 -20.07 -9.21 -34.95
N LEU A 525 -21.14 -9.99 -34.79
CA LEU A 525 -21.27 -11.33 -35.36
C LEU A 525 -22.58 -11.47 -36.14
N PRO A 526 -22.55 -12.12 -37.31
CA PRO A 526 -23.77 -12.51 -38.04
C PRO A 526 -24.45 -13.69 -37.33
N GLN A 527 -25.63 -14.06 -37.80
CA GLN A 527 -26.35 -15.26 -37.35
C GLN A 527 -25.51 -16.55 -37.57
N GLY A 528 -25.45 -17.40 -36.54
CA GLY A 528 -24.76 -18.68 -36.62
C GLY A 528 -23.96 -19.04 -35.36
N ARG A 529 -23.23 -20.17 -35.49
CA ARG A 529 -22.32 -20.62 -34.42
C ARG A 529 -20.91 -20.15 -34.71
N HIS A 530 -20.29 -19.52 -33.70
CA HIS A 530 -18.96 -18.96 -33.78
C HIS A 530 -18.07 -19.52 -32.66
N THR A 531 -16.82 -19.82 -32.99
CA THR A 531 -15.79 -20.14 -31.98
C THR A 531 -14.73 -19.06 -32.02
N LEU A 532 -14.86 -18.11 -31.09
CA LEU A 532 -13.97 -16.97 -31.01
C LEU A 532 -12.72 -17.35 -30.23
N GLU A 533 -11.55 -17.11 -30.81
CA GLU A 533 -10.26 -17.25 -30.15
C GLU A 533 -9.66 -15.86 -29.95
N LEU A 534 -9.59 -15.43 -28.68
CA LEU A 534 -8.96 -14.18 -28.30
C LEU A 534 -7.49 -14.43 -27.97
N LYS A 535 -6.60 -13.63 -28.57
CA LYS A 535 -5.15 -13.74 -28.38
C LYS A 535 -4.54 -12.38 -28.03
N PHE A 536 -3.74 -12.35 -26.97
CA PHE A 536 -2.94 -11.20 -26.65
C PHE A 536 -1.64 -11.25 -27.47
N THR A 537 -1.46 -10.31 -28.39
CA THR A 537 -0.36 -10.27 -29.37
C THR A 537 0.56 -9.08 -29.11
N ARG A 538 1.73 -9.10 -29.76
CA ARG A 538 2.67 -7.98 -29.76
C ARG A 538 2.20 -6.89 -30.72
N THR A 539 2.10 -5.65 -30.24
CA THR A 539 1.96 -4.49 -31.13
C THR A 539 3.27 -4.25 -31.91
N PRO A 540 3.25 -3.56 -33.07
CA PRO A 540 4.48 -3.25 -33.79
C PRO A 540 5.51 -2.50 -32.95
N ARG A 541 5.06 -1.60 -32.06
CA ARG A 541 5.92 -0.83 -31.14
C ARG A 541 6.61 -1.77 -30.12
N ARG A 542 5.87 -2.73 -29.54
CA ARG A 542 6.41 -3.73 -28.60
C ARG A 542 7.39 -4.66 -29.30
N LEU A 543 7.07 -5.12 -30.49
CA LEU A 543 7.96 -5.98 -31.27
C LEU A 543 9.29 -5.28 -31.58
N LEU A 544 9.24 -4.02 -32.05
CA LEU A 544 10.46 -3.24 -32.31
C LEU A 544 11.30 -3.08 -31.03
N ALA A 545 10.67 -2.74 -29.92
CA ALA A 545 11.34 -2.59 -28.63
C ALA A 545 12.02 -3.90 -28.15
N GLU A 546 11.33 -5.03 -28.32
CA GLU A 546 11.87 -6.36 -28.00
C GLU A 546 13.04 -6.73 -28.91
N LEU A 547 12.97 -6.42 -30.20
CA LEU A 547 14.08 -6.65 -31.15
C LEU A 547 15.32 -5.80 -30.81
N VAL A 548 15.14 -4.53 -30.40
CA VAL A 548 16.22 -3.68 -29.91
C VAL A 548 16.88 -4.30 -28.68
N SER A 549 16.08 -4.76 -27.71
CA SER A 549 16.62 -5.43 -26.51
C SER A 549 17.32 -6.75 -26.83
N LEU A 550 16.78 -7.53 -27.75
CA LEU A 550 17.41 -8.78 -28.20
C LEU A 550 18.76 -8.50 -28.88
N ALA A 551 18.82 -7.51 -29.76
CA ALA A 551 20.07 -7.10 -30.41
C ALA A 551 21.09 -6.60 -29.38
N ALA A 552 20.67 -5.85 -28.38
CA ALA A 552 21.52 -5.42 -27.27
C ALA A 552 22.01 -6.62 -26.43
N LEU A 553 21.14 -7.58 -26.13
CA LEU A 553 21.51 -8.80 -25.40
C LEU A 553 22.52 -9.63 -26.16
N ILE A 554 22.34 -9.83 -27.48
CA ILE A 554 23.31 -10.52 -28.35
C ILE A 554 24.63 -9.75 -28.33
N THR A 555 24.60 -8.41 -28.40
CA THR A 555 25.79 -7.57 -28.33
C THR A 555 26.56 -7.79 -27.01
N VAL A 556 25.83 -7.78 -25.87
CA VAL A 556 26.41 -8.07 -24.54
C VAL A 556 26.98 -9.47 -24.50
N ALA A 557 26.33 -10.49 -25.04
CA ALA A 557 26.80 -11.86 -25.07
C ALA A 557 28.10 -11.98 -25.90
N VAL A 558 28.11 -11.38 -27.10
CA VAL A 558 29.31 -11.37 -27.98
C VAL A 558 30.48 -10.60 -27.34
N VAL A 559 30.18 -9.44 -26.73
CA VAL A 559 31.20 -8.62 -26.06
C VAL A 559 31.77 -9.35 -24.82
N SER A 560 30.93 -10.13 -24.11
CA SER A 560 31.35 -10.90 -22.93
C SER A 560 32.06 -12.20 -23.24
N ALA A 561 31.92 -12.73 -24.45
CA ALA A 561 32.49 -14.01 -24.85
C ALA A 561 34.00 -14.03 -24.66
N PRO A 562 34.54 -15.06 -23.99
CA PRO A 562 35.98 -15.19 -23.79
C PRO A 562 36.67 -15.45 -25.12
N LYS A 563 37.71 -14.69 -25.44
CA LYS A 563 38.52 -14.89 -26.66
C LYS A 563 39.31 -16.20 -26.67
N ARG A 564 39.50 -16.83 -25.51
CA ARG A 564 40.09 -18.15 -25.32
C ARG A 564 39.28 -18.93 -24.31
N PRO A 565 39.12 -20.25 -24.41
CA PRO A 565 38.51 -21.04 -23.35
C PRO A 565 39.21 -20.71 -22.04
N ILE A 566 38.43 -20.39 -21.02
CA ILE A 566 38.98 -20.12 -19.69
C ILE A 566 39.46 -21.48 -19.17
N ALA A 567 40.78 -21.70 -19.20
CA ALA A 567 41.37 -22.74 -18.38
C ALA A 567 41.24 -22.26 -16.92
N VAL A 568 40.18 -22.69 -16.24
CA VAL A 568 39.98 -22.41 -14.83
C VAL A 568 40.88 -23.39 -14.07
N ASN A 569 42.12 -23.03 -13.88
CA ASN A 569 42.99 -23.74 -12.94
C ASN A 569 42.68 -23.32 -11.53
N PHE A 570 41.68 -23.99 -10.93
CA PHE A 570 41.53 -23.93 -9.48
C PHE A 570 42.65 -24.76 -8.83
N SER A 571 43.33 -24.19 -7.85
CA SER A 571 44.14 -25.01 -6.95
C SER A 571 43.22 -25.98 -6.19
N GLY A 572 43.68 -27.17 -5.85
CA GLY A 572 42.83 -28.13 -5.12
C GLY A 572 42.13 -27.53 -3.89
N GLN A 573 42.80 -26.64 -3.15
CA GLN A 573 42.26 -25.92 -2.01
C GLN A 573 41.15 -24.89 -2.39
N GLU A 574 41.18 -24.30 -3.58
CA GLU A 574 40.12 -23.38 -4.02
C GLU A 574 38.91 -24.16 -4.50
N ILE A 575 39.08 -25.31 -5.12
CA ILE A 575 38.00 -26.24 -5.49
C ILE A 575 37.28 -26.73 -4.23
N GLU A 576 38.02 -27.12 -3.18
CA GLU A 576 37.48 -27.58 -1.91
C GLU A 576 36.68 -26.49 -1.20
N LYS A 577 37.15 -25.24 -1.18
CA LYS A 577 36.44 -24.10 -0.62
C LYS A 577 35.14 -23.76 -1.39
N VAL A 578 35.19 -23.79 -2.72
CA VAL A 578 34.02 -23.57 -3.57
C VAL A 578 33.04 -24.72 -3.39
N ALA A 579 33.51 -25.97 -3.31
CA ALA A 579 32.65 -27.12 -3.05
C ALA A 579 31.98 -27.06 -1.67
N VAL A 580 32.66 -26.61 -0.62
CA VAL A 580 32.10 -26.42 0.71
C VAL A 580 31.01 -25.31 0.69
N VAL A 581 31.26 -24.17 0.02
CA VAL A 581 30.30 -23.10 -0.11
C VAL A 581 29.06 -23.57 -0.89
N LEU A 582 29.25 -24.29 -1.99
CA LEU A 582 28.15 -24.85 -2.77
C LEU A 582 27.41 -25.93 -1.98
N ALA A 583 28.09 -26.76 -1.20
CA ALA A 583 27.45 -27.74 -0.33
C ALA A 583 26.62 -27.08 0.78
N VAL A 584 27.14 -26.02 1.40
CA VAL A 584 26.37 -25.23 2.40
C VAL A 584 25.16 -24.57 1.74
N PHE A 585 25.32 -23.95 0.57
CA PHE A 585 24.19 -23.41 -0.19
C PHE A 585 23.18 -24.49 -0.53
N PHE A 586 23.64 -25.66 -0.99
CA PHE A 586 22.75 -26.77 -1.31
C PHE A 586 22.03 -27.32 -0.08
N LEU A 587 22.72 -27.45 1.07
CA LEU A 587 22.09 -27.86 2.32
C LEU A 587 21.07 -26.85 2.82
N VAL A 588 21.37 -25.55 2.75
CA VAL A 588 20.42 -24.49 3.09
C VAL A 588 19.24 -24.51 2.12
N PHE A 589 19.49 -24.68 0.82
CA PHE A 589 18.44 -24.82 -0.20
C PHE A 589 17.54 -26.02 0.09
N VAL A 590 18.11 -27.18 0.39
CA VAL A 590 17.33 -28.39 0.74
C VAL A 590 16.53 -28.17 2.02
N ALA A 591 17.16 -27.59 3.06
CA ALA A 591 16.47 -27.30 4.31
C ALA A 591 15.28 -26.35 4.10
N LEU A 592 15.50 -25.26 3.35
CA LEU A 592 14.41 -24.33 3.04
C LEU A 592 13.31 -25.00 2.20
N ARG A 593 13.70 -25.85 1.23
CA ARG A 593 12.75 -26.59 0.39
C ARG A 593 11.88 -27.53 1.18
N VAL A 594 12.44 -28.22 2.18
CA VAL A 594 11.71 -29.16 3.05
C VAL A 594 10.77 -28.42 4.00
N THR A 595 11.13 -27.18 4.39
CA THR A 595 10.33 -26.39 5.34
C THR A 595 9.32 -25.46 4.68
N THR A 596 9.28 -25.38 3.33
CA THR A 596 8.32 -24.53 2.61
C THR A 596 7.02 -25.27 2.38
N GLU A 597 5.91 -24.55 2.51
CA GLU A 597 4.60 -25.04 2.06
C GLU A 597 4.58 -25.28 0.56
N ASP A 598 3.82 -26.27 0.16
CA ASP A 598 3.65 -26.61 -1.24
C ASP A 598 2.41 -25.92 -1.80
N SER A 599 2.62 -25.11 -2.85
CA SER A 599 1.54 -24.42 -3.53
C SER A 599 0.74 -25.32 -4.49
N ASP A 600 1.28 -26.49 -4.83
CA ASP A 600 0.63 -27.40 -5.77
C ASP A 600 -0.47 -28.24 -5.11
N THR A 601 -0.71 -28.04 -3.81
CA THR A 601 -1.83 -28.69 -3.14
C THR A 601 -3.13 -28.07 -3.65
N PRO A 602 -4.04 -28.90 -4.18
CA PRO A 602 -5.25 -28.37 -4.76
C PRO A 602 -6.06 -27.60 -3.74
N HIS A 603 -6.44 -26.38 -4.10
CA HIS A 603 -7.39 -25.60 -3.31
C HIS A 603 -8.75 -26.24 -3.42
N ILE A 604 -9.52 -26.16 -2.35
CA ILE A 604 -10.93 -26.48 -2.38
C ILE A 604 -11.63 -25.30 -3.05
N ILE A 605 -11.99 -25.47 -4.31
CA ILE A 605 -12.57 -24.41 -5.16
C ILE A 605 -14.08 -24.64 -5.28
N SER A 606 -14.83 -23.55 -5.32
CA SER A 606 -16.27 -23.58 -5.51
C SER A 606 -16.68 -24.13 -6.88
N ALA A 607 -17.77 -24.87 -6.94
CA ALA A 607 -18.38 -25.28 -8.19
C ALA A 607 -19.27 -24.19 -8.77
N ASP A 608 -20.17 -23.61 -7.99
CA ASP A 608 -21.13 -22.60 -8.43
C ASP A 608 -21.61 -21.72 -7.29
N PHE A 609 -21.18 -20.48 -7.31
CA PHE A 609 -21.55 -19.49 -6.31
C PHE A 609 -23.02 -19.06 -6.41
N ALA A 610 -23.58 -19.07 -7.62
CA ALA A 610 -24.96 -18.66 -7.83
C ALA A 610 -25.95 -19.65 -7.19
N GLN A 611 -25.59 -20.91 -7.09
CA GLN A 611 -26.37 -21.96 -6.42
C GLN A 611 -26.10 -22.03 -4.91
N SER A 612 -25.13 -21.25 -4.41
CA SER A 612 -24.68 -21.29 -3.00
C SER A 612 -24.30 -22.69 -2.51
N SER A 613 -23.80 -23.51 -3.43
CA SER A 613 -23.44 -24.91 -3.19
C SER A 613 -22.03 -25.17 -3.69
N TYR A 614 -21.23 -25.82 -2.84
CA TYR A 614 -19.82 -26.08 -3.12
C TYR A 614 -19.52 -27.54 -2.93
N PHE A 615 -18.94 -28.17 -3.93
CA PHE A 615 -18.48 -29.55 -3.86
C PHE A 615 -17.04 -29.62 -4.33
N HIS A 616 -16.23 -30.37 -3.59
CA HIS A 616 -14.85 -30.62 -3.95
C HIS A 616 -14.42 -32.01 -3.52
N SER A 617 -13.67 -32.67 -4.39
CA SER A 617 -13.16 -34.02 -4.16
C SER A 617 -11.63 -34.02 -4.29
N ASN A 618 -10.93 -33.89 -3.18
CA ASN A 618 -9.48 -33.96 -3.11
C ASN A 618 -9.05 -34.73 -1.86
N ASP A 619 -7.94 -35.46 -2.00
CA ASP A 619 -7.37 -36.22 -0.90
C ASP A 619 -6.31 -35.36 -0.18
N ILE A 620 -6.73 -34.56 0.81
CA ILE A 620 -5.84 -33.69 1.57
C ILE A 620 -5.37 -34.43 2.82
N PRO A 621 -4.10 -34.85 2.92
CA PRO A 621 -3.59 -35.55 4.08
C PRO A 621 -3.42 -34.63 5.29
N TYR A 622 -3.50 -35.20 6.49
CA TYR A 622 -3.28 -34.55 7.77
C TYR A 622 -2.16 -35.22 8.56
N GLU A 623 -1.56 -34.52 9.52
CA GLU A 623 -0.44 -34.99 10.35
C GLU A 623 -0.72 -36.30 11.09
N ASN A 624 -1.96 -36.50 11.51
CA ASN A 624 -2.40 -37.71 12.20
C ASN A 624 -2.72 -38.90 11.27
N GLY A 625 -2.49 -38.77 9.96
CA GLY A 625 -2.74 -39.82 8.97
C GLY A 625 -4.19 -39.89 8.46
N MET A 626 -5.07 -38.98 8.88
CA MET A 626 -6.37 -38.78 8.26
C MET A 626 -6.20 -38.11 6.88
N SER A 627 -7.21 -38.19 6.04
CA SER A 627 -7.26 -37.37 4.81
C SER A 627 -8.68 -36.84 4.57
N LEU A 628 -8.80 -35.60 4.12
CA LEU A 628 -10.06 -35.01 3.69
C LEU A 628 -10.33 -35.42 2.24
N LYS A 629 -11.33 -36.29 2.04
CA LYS A 629 -11.67 -36.88 0.73
C LYS A 629 -12.57 -35.99 -0.11
N SER A 630 -13.61 -35.44 0.52
CA SER A 630 -14.55 -34.55 -0.15
C SER A 630 -15.15 -33.55 0.82
N VAL A 631 -15.55 -32.43 0.27
CA VAL A 631 -16.22 -31.33 0.96
C VAL A 631 -17.45 -30.97 0.15
N ASP A 632 -18.59 -30.93 0.81
CA ASP A 632 -19.83 -30.38 0.26
C ASP A 632 -20.43 -29.45 1.30
N TYR A 633 -20.77 -28.23 0.90
CA TYR A 633 -21.47 -27.27 1.75
C TYR A 633 -22.27 -26.29 0.92
N ARG A 634 -23.35 -25.79 1.52
CA ARG A 634 -24.21 -24.77 0.89
C ARG A 634 -24.86 -23.92 1.95
N LEU A 635 -25.15 -22.68 1.56
CA LEU A 635 -25.99 -21.77 2.34
C LEU A 635 -27.34 -21.61 1.63
N ASP A 636 -28.42 -22.07 2.29
CA ASP A 636 -29.80 -21.93 1.82
C ASP A 636 -30.56 -20.98 2.77
N GLY A 637 -30.80 -19.76 2.35
CA GLY A 637 -31.28 -18.71 3.23
C GLY A 637 -30.34 -18.45 4.39
N SER A 638 -30.76 -18.78 5.62
CA SER A 638 -29.95 -18.71 6.83
C SER A 638 -29.48 -20.07 7.34
N GLU A 639 -29.73 -21.14 6.61
CA GLU A 639 -29.35 -22.49 6.98
C GLU A 639 -28.08 -22.89 6.22
N PHE A 640 -26.98 -23.15 6.96
CA PHE A 640 -25.73 -23.61 6.42
C PHE A 640 -25.64 -25.13 6.56
N PHE A 641 -25.64 -25.83 5.44
CA PHE A 641 -25.47 -27.27 5.33
C PHE A 641 -24.01 -27.56 5.02
N TYR A 642 -23.48 -28.64 5.61
CA TYR A 642 -22.11 -29.09 5.36
C TYR A 642 -22.02 -30.61 5.45
N ASN A 643 -21.11 -31.18 4.65
CA ASN A 643 -20.73 -32.59 4.69
C ASN A 643 -19.26 -32.74 4.30
N PHE A 644 -18.46 -33.32 5.17
CA PHE A 644 -17.05 -33.61 4.96
C PHE A 644 -16.82 -35.11 5.09
N VAL A 645 -16.19 -35.70 4.08
CA VAL A 645 -15.88 -37.14 4.03
C VAL A 645 -14.39 -37.33 4.28
N TRP A 646 -14.06 -38.21 5.20
CA TRP A 646 -12.70 -38.45 5.64
C TRP A 646 -12.22 -39.87 5.26
N GLY A 647 -10.95 -39.96 4.85
CA GLY A 647 -10.21 -41.22 4.76
C GLY A 647 -9.40 -41.45 6.05
N ASN A 648 -9.30 -42.72 6.45
CA ASN A 648 -8.66 -43.14 7.68
C ASN A 648 -9.13 -42.35 8.92
N PRO A 649 -10.43 -42.34 9.23
CA PRO A 649 -10.99 -41.56 10.30
C PRO A 649 -10.39 -41.94 11.65
N GLN A 650 -10.08 -40.93 12.46
CA GLN A 650 -9.62 -41.07 13.84
C GLN A 650 -10.50 -40.21 14.74
N VAL A 651 -10.48 -40.50 16.04
CA VAL A 651 -11.18 -39.66 17.00
C VAL A 651 -10.47 -38.31 17.12
N VAL A 652 -11.09 -37.28 16.62
CA VAL A 652 -10.61 -35.89 16.64
C VAL A 652 -11.77 -34.94 16.91
N THR A 653 -11.47 -33.71 17.34
CA THR A 653 -12.48 -32.65 17.41
C THR A 653 -12.37 -31.77 16.17
N GLY A 654 -13.42 -31.76 15.36
CA GLY A 654 -13.54 -30.87 14.20
C GLY A 654 -14.23 -29.55 14.58
N ARG A 655 -13.69 -28.43 14.14
CA ARG A 655 -14.33 -27.12 14.26
C ARG A 655 -14.45 -26.47 12.88
N LEU A 656 -15.67 -26.09 12.53
CA LEU A 656 -15.97 -25.33 11.34
C LEU A 656 -16.35 -23.92 11.73
N ASP A 657 -15.55 -22.96 11.31
CA ASP A 657 -15.79 -21.54 11.52
C ASP A 657 -16.27 -20.86 10.24
N ILE A 658 -17.15 -19.89 10.39
CA ILE A 658 -17.42 -18.92 9.33
C ILE A 658 -16.61 -17.66 9.63
N ALA A 659 -15.56 -17.41 8.86
CA ALA A 659 -14.61 -16.33 9.09
C ALA A 659 -14.83 -15.17 8.11
N SER A 660 -14.75 -13.95 8.62
CA SER A 660 -14.69 -12.77 7.76
C SER A 660 -13.43 -12.82 6.86
N PRO A 661 -13.47 -12.30 5.62
CA PRO A 661 -12.28 -12.19 4.76
C PRO A 661 -11.21 -11.26 5.33
N LEU A 662 -11.58 -10.32 6.19
CA LEU A 662 -10.68 -9.33 6.79
C LEU A 662 -9.50 -9.94 7.57
N PRO A 663 -9.62 -11.07 8.32
CA PRO A 663 -8.48 -11.66 9.01
C PRO A 663 -7.33 -12.11 8.09
N VAL A 664 -7.61 -12.33 6.82
CA VAL A 664 -6.59 -12.74 5.83
C VAL A 664 -5.72 -11.55 5.40
N TYR A 665 -6.29 -10.33 5.39
CA TYR A 665 -5.62 -9.13 4.87
C TYR A 665 -5.44 -8.05 5.94
N PHE A 666 -6.36 -8.00 6.91
CA PHE A 666 -6.40 -7.00 7.99
C PHE A 666 -6.70 -7.72 9.30
N LEU A 667 -5.85 -7.63 10.26
CA LEU A 667 -5.95 -8.29 11.56
C LEU A 667 -7.34 -8.09 12.22
N GLY A 668 -8.10 -9.17 12.43
CA GLY A 668 -9.15 -9.21 13.42
C GLY A 668 -10.62 -9.14 12.96
N GLY A 669 -10.97 -9.66 11.79
CA GLY A 669 -12.39 -9.83 11.45
C GLY A 669 -13.11 -10.87 12.32
N PRO A 670 -14.45 -10.81 12.43
CA PRO A 670 -15.21 -11.72 13.27
C PRO A 670 -15.14 -13.15 12.77
N ILE A 671 -15.05 -14.10 13.72
CA ILE A 671 -15.07 -15.55 13.50
C ILE A 671 -16.28 -16.10 14.23
N PHE A 672 -17.15 -16.80 13.51
CA PHE A 672 -18.34 -17.44 14.05
C PHE A 672 -18.20 -18.97 13.98
N PRO A 673 -18.07 -19.67 15.08
CA PRO A 673 -18.04 -21.13 15.08
C PRO A 673 -19.42 -21.68 14.67
N VAL A 674 -19.44 -22.50 13.62
CA VAL A 674 -20.67 -23.12 13.08
C VAL A 674 -20.90 -24.48 13.71
N ALA A 675 -19.84 -25.30 13.79
CA ALA A 675 -19.90 -26.62 14.37
C ALA A 675 -18.61 -26.94 15.14
N ILE A 676 -18.78 -27.64 16.25
CA ILE A 676 -17.70 -28.25 17.04
C ILE A 676 -18.19 -29.67 17.37
N GLU A 677 -17.59 -30.69 16.76
CA GLU A 677 -18.06 -32.05 16.88
C GLU A 677 -16.88 -33.04 16.99
N ALA A 678 -17.10 -34.13 17.71
CA ALA A 678 -16.19 -35.26 17.71
C ALA A 678 -16.37 -36.07 16.42
N LEU A 679 -15.28 -36.28 15.70
CA LEU A 679 -15.24 -37.11 14.49
C LEU A 679 -14.90 -38.54 14.89
N GLU A 680 -15.94 -39.37 15.01
CA GLU A 680 -15.79 -40.81 15.27
C GLU A 680 -16.08 -41.66 14.04
N SER A 681 -16.78 -41.06 13.07
CA SER A 681 -17.15 -41.68 11.79
C SER A 681 -16.42 -41.04 10.62
N GLY A 682 -16.35 -41.69 9.48
CA GLY A 682 -15.73 -41.16 8.28
C GLY A 682 -16.45 -39.95 7.63
N GLU A 683 -17.53 -39.49 8.23
CA GLU A 683 -18.31 -38.35 7.74
C GLU A 683 -18.61 -37.38 8.88
N LEU A 684 -18.48 -36.09 8.60
CA LEU A 684 -18.96 -34.98 9.44
C LEU A 684 -19.99 -34.23 8.64
N GLY A 685 -21.26 -34.38 8.92
CA GLY A 685 -22.33 -33.71 8.21
C GLY A 685 -23.40 -33.18 9.13
N GLY A 686 -23.97 -32.04 8.77
CA GLY A 686 -25.02 -31.41 9.55
C GLY A 686 -25.56 -30.15 8.90
N SER A 687 -26.45 -29.49 9.63
CA SER A 687 -26.90 -28.15 9.28
C SER A 687 -26.88 -27.24 10.50
N LYS A 688 -26.65 -25.96 10.25
CA LYS A 688 -26.63 -24.92 11.28
C LYS A 688 -27.30 -23.65 10.79
N THR A 689 -28.24 -23.15 11.58
CA THR A 689 -28.85 -21.85 11.31
C THR A 689 -27.88 -20.72 11.69
N LEU A 690 -27.50 -19.89 10.75
CA LEU A 690 -26.67 -18.70 10.94
C LEU A 690 -27.53 -17.54 11.43
N ARG A 691 -28.07 -17.63 12.65
CA ARG A 691 -28.87 -16.56 13.25
C ARG A 691 -27.98 -15.43 13.73
N ASN A 692 -28.44 -14.18 13.51
CA ASN A 692 -27.79 -12.96 14.00
C ASN A 692 -26.39 -12.66 13.40
N MET A 693 -26.01 -13.31 12.31
CA MET A 693 -24.85 -12.86 11.57
C MET A 693 -25.18 -11.58 10.78
N THR A 694 -24.23 -10.67 10.76
CA THR A 694 -24.35 -9.49 9.89
C THR A 694 -24.26 -9.92 8.43
N PRO A 695 -25.03 -9.30 7.52
CA PRO A 695 -24.84 -9.55 6.10
C PRO A 695 -23.40 -9.35 5.68
N GLY A 696 -22.88 -10.24 4.85
CA GLY A 696 -21.49 -10.14 4.45
C GLY A 696 -20.98 -11.38 3.73
N VAL A 697 -19.73 -11.29 3.27
CA VAL A 697 -18.99 -12.37 2.65
C VAL A 697 -18.11 -13.03 3.70
N TYR A 698 -18.20 -14.34 3.81
CA TYR A 698 -17.49 -15.12 4.82
C TYR A 698 -16.85 -16.34 4.19
N PHE A 699 -15.69 -16.72 4.73
CA PHE A 699 -14.99 -17.94 4.32
C PHE A 699 -15.18 -19.02 5.39
N PRO A 700 -15.80 -20.17 5.05
CA PRO A 700 -15.77 -21.32 5.95
C PRO A 700 -14.33 -21.77 6.15
N ARG A 701 -13.96 -22.06 7.40
CA ARG A 701 -12.63 -22.49 7.79
C ARG A 701 -12.72 -23.77 8.61
N LEU A 702 -12.03 -24.82 8.15
CA LEU A 702 -12.02 -26.12 8.82
C LEU A 702 -10.75 -26.28 9.66
N LEU A 703 -10.94 -26.65 10.91
CA LEU A 703 -9.90 -26.85 11.91
C LEU A 703 -10.06 -28.23 12.55
N LEU A 704 -8.97 -28.93 12.79
CA LEU A 704 -8.96 -30.18 13.56
C LEU A 704 -8.10 -30.04 14.81
N PHE A 705 -8.54 -30.66 15.91
CA PHE A 705 -7.87 -30.66 17.19
C PHE A 705 -7.82 -32.10 17.75
N GLU A 706 -6.86 -32.34 18.64
CA GLU A 706 -6.87 -33.59 19.40
C GLU A 706 -8.14 -33.70 20.26
N PRO A 707 -8.61 -34.94 20.52
CA PRO A 707 -9.80 -35.18 21.34
C PRO A 707 -9.69 -34.49 22.72
N GLU A 708 -10.82 -34.01 23.22
CA GLU A 708 -10.98 -33.45 24.58
C GLU A 708 -10.20 -32.14 24.85
N ARG A 709 -9.51 -31.57 23.89
CA ARG A 709 -8.87 -30.26 24.05
C ARG A 709 -9.85 -29.12 23.80
N ALA A 710 -9.66 -28.03 24.53
CA ALA A 710 -10.40 -26.79 24.26
C ALA A 710 -10.07 -26.29 22.86
N THR A 711 -11.11 -25.99 22.07
CA THR A 711 -10.95 -25.50 20.68
C THR A 711 -10.76 -23.97 20.63
N THR A 712 -9.76 -23.49 21.36
CA THR A 712 -9.41 -22.06 21.38
C THR A 712 -8.44 -21.73 20.24
N GLN A 713 -8.20 -20.45 20.02
CA GLN A 713 -7.29 -19.98 18.97
C GLN A 713 -5.84 -20.44 19.20
N ASP A 714 -5.44 -20.59 20.47
CA ASP A 714 -4.08 -20.97 20.88
C ASP A 714 -3.89 -22.49 21.06
N THR A 715 -4.94 -23.28 20.85
CA THR A 715 -4.85 -24.73 20.98
C THR A 715 -4.10 -25.31 19.79
N PRO A 716 -3.08 -26.17 20.00
CA PRO A 716 -2.39 -26.87 18.93
C PRO A 716 -3.38 -27.62 18.03
N ARG A 717 -3.22 -27.48 16.73
CA ARG A 717 -4.10 -28.03 15.71
C ARG A 717 -3.45 -29.24 15.06
N ILE A 718 -4.27 -30.13 14.56
CA ILE A 718 -3.85 -31.17 13.64
C ILE A 718 -3.83 -30.53 12.26
N SER A 719 -2.64 -30.28 11.74
CA SER A 719 -2.45 -29.54 10.49
C SER A 719 -2.69 -30.43 9.27
N PRO A 720 -3.35 -29.90 8.23
CA PRO A 720 -3.28 -30.51 6.91
C PRO A 720 -1.82 -30.49 6.39
N LEU A 721 -1.47 -31.47 5.58
CA LEU A 721 -0.13 -31.60 5.03
C LEU A 721 -0.10 -31.23 3.55
N THR A 722 1.05 -30.73 3.10
CA THR A 722 1.40 -30.67 1.69
C THR A 722 1.69 -32.08 1.17
N HIS A 723 1.80 -32.26 -0.12
CA HIS A 723 2.19 -33.55 -0.71
C HIS A 723 3.64 -33.95 -0.36
N HIS A 724 4.45 -33.03 0.14
CA HIS A 724 5.76 -33.33 0.70
C HIS A 724 5.73 -33.67 2.20
N GLY A 725 4.55 -33.76 2.82
CA GLY A 725 4.38 -34.10 4.22
C GLY A 725 4.74 -32.97 5.19
N VAL A 726 4.75 -31.72 4.72
CA VAL A 726 4.97 -30.54 5.56
C VAL A 726 3.63 -29.99 6.03
N GLY A 727 3.51 -29.62 7.30
CA GLY A 727 2.32 -29.01 7.85
C GLY A 727 2.01 -27.69 7.14
N ARG A 728 0.75 -27.45 6.87
CA ARG A 728 0.23 -26.26 6.22
C ARG A 728 -0.76 -25.56 7.13
N GLY A 729 -1.08 -24.32 6.81
CA GLY A 729 -2.05 -23.54 7.56
C GLY A 729 -3.49 -24.08 7.47
N ASP A 730 -4.42 -23.33 8.02
CA ASP A 730 -5.84 -23.68 8.02
C ASP A 730 -6.39 -23.82 6.59
N ILE A 731 -7.34 -24.73 6.40
CA ILE A 731 -8.06 -24.84 5.14
C ILE A 731 -9.23 -23.86 5.15
N TYR A 732 -9.16 -22.88 4.24
CA TYR A 732 -10.27 -22.01 3.91
C TYR A 732 -11.01 -22.55 2.68
N LEU A 733 -12.33 -22.60 2.80
CA LEU A 733 -13.20 -23.02 1.72
C LEU A 733 -13.66 -21.79 0.93
N ALA A 734 -14.25 -22.01 -0.25
CA ALA A 734 -14.82 -20.95 -1.06
C ALA A 734 -15.88 -20.15 -0.29
N PRO A 735 -15.97 -18.82 -0.52
CA PRO A 735 -16.77 -17.94 0.29
C PRO A 735 -18.27 -18.20 0.16
N VAL A 736 -19.01 -17.91 1.24
CA VAL A 736 -20.47 -17.87 1.26
C VAL A 736 -20.95 -16.44 1.51
N ILE A 737 -22.08 -16.06 0.93
CA ILE A 737 -22.72 -14.77 1.18
C ILE A 737 -23.85 -14.95 2.18
N VAL A 738 -23.67 -14.39 3.37
CA VAL A 738 -24.74 -14.25 4.35
C VAL A 738 -25.55 -13.02 3.96
N ARG A 739 -26.81 -13.25 3.58
CA ARG A 739 -27.73 -12.18 3.16
C ARG A 739 -28.55 -11.65 4.33
N PRO A 740 -29.08 -10.44 4.25
CA PRO A 740 -29.98 -9.92 5.27
C PRO A 740 -31.26 -10.78 5.33
N ASN A 741 -31.70 -11.06 6.56
CA ASN A 741 -33.03 -11.65 6.74
C ASN A 741 -34.11 -10.67 6.26
N ALA A 742 -35.15 -11.18 5.63
CA ALA A 742 -36.29 -10.35 5.25
C ALA A 742 -36.86 -9.63 6.49
N ARG A 743 -36.79 -8.30 6.48
CA ARG A 743 -37.34 -7.44 7.53
C ARG A 743 -38.24 -6.42 6.89
N VAL A 744 -39.30 -6.08 7.60
CA VAL A 744 -40.15 -4.92 7.26
C VAL A 744 -39.60 -3.76 8.12
N VAL A 745 -39.08 -2.75 7.48
CA VAL A 745 -38.69 -1.49 8.12
C VAL A 745 -39.72 -0.47 7.67
N GLU A 746 -40.43 0.14 8.60
CA GLU A 746 -41.36 1.24 8.27
C GLU A 746 -40.58 2.41 7.69
N ASN A 747 -41.00 2.90 6.53
CA ASN A 747 -40.42 4.10 5.94
C ASN A 747 -40.55 5.26 6.93
N SER A 748 -39.47 5.88 7.29
CA SER A 748 -39.53 7.16 7.98
C SER A 748 -40.07 8.25 7.02
N GLU A 749 -40.66 9.30 7.55
CA GLU A 749 -41.06 10.48 6.77
C GLU A 749 -39.88 11.12 6.03
N GLN A 750 -38.64 10.73 6.39
CA GLN A 750 -37.36 11.23 5.85
C GLN A 750 -36.67 10.24 4.91
N SER A 751 -37.42 9.26 4.36
CA SER A 751 -36.78 8.33 3.38
C SER A 751 -36.28 9.08 2.14
N VAL A 752 -35.05 8.81 1.71
CA VAL A 752 -34.39 9.49 0.60
C VAL A 752 -33.91 8.46 -0.42
N THR A 753 -34.24 8.71 -1.71
CA THR A 753 -33.72 7.87 -2.82
C THR A 753 -32.40 8.44 -3.34
N LEU A 754 -31.37 7.60 -3.39
CA LEU A 754 -30.00 7.93 -3.78
C LEU A 754 -29.57 6.97 -4.90
N GLY A 755 -29.99 7.28 -6.13
CA GLY A 755 -29.75 6.41 -7.28
C GLY A 755 -30.48 5.07 -7.17
N THR A 756 -29.76 3.95 -7.18
CA THR A 756 -30.32 2.58 -7.03
C THR A 756 -30.56 2.18 -5.58
N LEU A 757 -30.19 3.01 -4.62
CA LEU A 757 -30.40 2.80 -3.21
C LEU A 757 -31.45 3.77 -2.66
N LYS A 758 -32.19 3.31 -1.68
CA LYS A 758 -33.11 4.15 -0.90
C LYS A 758 -32.77 4.01 0.58
N LEU A 759 -32.48 5.12 1.23
CA LEU A 759 -32.38 5.17 2.68
C LEU A 759 -33.78 5.17 3.27
N LEU A 760 -34.18 4.10 3.96
CA LEU A 760 -35.50 3.95 4.57
C LEU A 760 -35.58 4.66 5.91
N ALA A 761 -34.53 4.49 6.72
CA ALA A 761 -34.45 5.07 8.06
C ALA A 761 -32.99 5.16 8.51
N ALA A 762 -32.75 6.07 9.45
CA ALA A 762 -31.49 6.15 10.19
C ALA A 762 -31.83 6.14 11.69
N THR A 763 -31.10 5.33 12.45
CA THR A 763 -31.19 5.31 13.91
C THR A 763 -29.83 5.59 14.51
N THR A 764 -29.82 6.39 15.56
CA THR A 764 -28.59 6.81 16.22
C THR A 764 -28.65 6.56 17.71
N ARG A 765 -27.50 6.21 18.30
CA ARG A 765 -27.32 6.06 19.74
C ARG A 765 -25.92 6.51 20.11
N GLY A 766 -25.85 7.57 20.94
CA GLY A 766 -24.58 8.07 21.46
C GLY A 766 -24.17 7.39 22.75
N ASP A 767 -22.85 7.27 22.96
CA ASP A 767 -22.19 7.07 24.24
C ASP A 767 -21.08 8.12 24.40
N SER A 768 -20.24 8.02 25.42
CA SER A 768 -19.17 9.02 25.71
C SER A 768 -18.07 9.08 24.66
N GLU A 769 -17.88 8.02 23.86
CA GLU A 769 -16.76 7.91 22.91
C GLU A 769 -17.26 7.84 21.45
N TYR A 770 -18.45 7.28 21.22
CA TYR A 770 -18.93 6.99 19.88
C TYR A 770 -20.41 7.35 19.70
N LEU A 771 -20.71 7.79 18.49
CA LEU A 771 -22.08 7.79 17.97
C LEU A 771 -22.26 6.53 17.11
N HIS A 772 -23.12 5.63 17.57
CA HIS A 772 -23.52 4.45 16.81
C HIS A 772 -24.65 4.84 15.85
N ILE A 773 -24.46 4.55 14.57
CA ILE A 773 -25.39 4.90 13.51
C ILE A 773 -25.78 3.62 12.79
N VAL A 774 -27.06 3.37 12.60
CA VAL A 774 -27.58 2.29 11.74
C VAL A 774 -28.38 2.92 10.61
N LEU A 775 -27.91 2.76 9.39
CA LEU A 775 -28.60 3.15 8.18
C LEU A 775 -29.33 1.95 7.60
N TRP A 776 -30.62 2.10 7.30
CA TRP A 776 -31.41 1.04 6.69
C TRP A 776 -31.58 1.33 5.21
N TRP A 777 -30.92 0.52 4.38
CA TRP A 777 -30.94 0.66 2.94
C TRP A 777 -31.92 -0.31 2.30
N GLU A 778 -32.69 0.15 1.32
CA GLU A 778 -33.45 -0.67 0.38
C GLU A 778 -32.78 -0.58 -1.00
N THR A 779 -32.54 -1.72 -1.61
CA THR A 779 -31.99 -1.82 -2.96
C THR A 779 -33.10 -1.83 -3.98
N LEU A 780 -33.20 -0.80 -4.82
CA LEU A 780 -34.26 -0.65 -5.82
C LEU A 780 -34.00 -1.43 -7.11
N ALA A 781 -32.71 -1.58 -7.46
CA ALA A 781 -32.23 -2.28 -8.66
C ALA A 781 -30.83 -2.84 -8.38
N GLU A 782 -30.25 -3.59 -9.30
CA GLU A 782 -28.85 -3.98 -9.21
C GLU A 782 -27.95 -2.76 -9.01
N VAL A 783 -27.07 -2.85 -8.05
CA VAL A 783 -26.15 -1.76 -7.72
C VAL A 783 -24.90 -1.87 -8.59
N PRO A 784 -24.59 -0.85 -9.41
CA PRO A 784 -23.55 -0.96 -10.45
C PRO A 784 -22.11 -0.90 -9.88
N MET A 785 -21.95 -0.46 -8.63
CA MET A 785 -20.62 -0.27 -8.02
C MET A 785 -20.66 -0.45 -6.49
N ASN A 786 -19.48 -0.52 -5.90
CA ASN A 786 -19.32 -0.40 -4.45
C ASN A 786 -19.30 1.09 -4.10
N TYR A 787 -20.26 1.55 -3.31
CA TYR A 787 -20.29 2.95 -2.86
C TYR A 787 -19.40 3.15 -1.63
N GLY A 788 -18.74 4.29 -1.58
CA GLY A 788 -18.19 4.85 -0.36
C GLY A 788 -19.22 5.71 0.34
N VAL A 789 -19.19 5.77 1.66
CA VAL A 789 -20.01 6.63 2.49
C VAL A 789 -19.14 7.52 3.37
N ASP A 790 -19.48 8.79 3.40
CA ASP A 790 -18.91 9.79 4.29
C ASP A 790 -20.03 10.33 5.18
N VAL A 791 -19.92 10.11 6.48
CA VAL A 791 -20.86 10.62 7.46
C VAL A 791 -20.21 11.73 8.24
N GLN A 792 -20.77 12.92 8.20
CA GLN A 792 -20.29 14.12 8.87
C GLN A 792 -21.28 14.53 9.94
N MET A 793 -20.76 14.88 11.11
CA MET A 793 -21.53 15.45 12.22
C MET A 793 -21.26 16.94 12.28
N LEU A 794 -22.29 17.74 12.06
CA LEU A 794 -22.22 19.20 11.92
C LEU A 794 -23.00 19.86 13.03
N ASP A 795 -22.49 20.97 13.58
CA ASP A 795 -23.24 21.83 14.50
C ASP A 795 -24.19 22.78 13.73
N VAL A 796 -24.92 23.59 14.49
CA VAL A 796 -25.86 24.58 13.95
C VAL A 796 -25.22 25.62 13.01
N ASN A 797 -23.90 25.81 13.08
CA ASN A 797 -23.14 26.71 12.21
C ASN A 797 -22.55 26.00 11.00
N GLY A 798 -22.77 24.68 10.86
CA GLY A 798 -22.18 23.85 9.83
C GLY A 798 -20.71 23.48 10.09
N THR A 799 -20.20 23.68 11.31
CA THR A 799 -18.85 23.23 11.68
C THR A 799 -18.84 21.72 11.84
N GLN A 800 -17.91 21.06 11.18
CA GLN A 800 -17.73 19.61 11.26
C GLN A 800 -17.04 19.23 12.57
N TRP A 801 -17.71 18.47 13.42
CA TRP A 801 -17.16 17.95 14.68
C TRP A 801 -16.59 16.55 14.55
N ALA A 802 -17.25 15.69 13.80
CA ALA A 802 -16.78 14.33 13.59
C ALA A 802 -17.05 13.90 12.15
N ARG A 803 -16.24 12.96 11.67
CA ARG A 803 -16.35 12.42 10.32
C ARG A 803 -15.93 10.96 10.31
N PHE A 804 -16.64 10.15 9.52
CA PHE A 804 -16.32 8.75 9.32
C PHE A 804 -16.49 8.40 7.84
N ASN A 805 -15.48 7.76 7.27
CA ASN A 805 -15.47 7.27 5.90
C ASN A 805 -15.36 5.75 5.88
N ALA A 806 -16.18 5.09 5.10
CA ALA A 806 -16.12 3.65 4.89
C ALA A 806 -16.72 3.25 3.53
N LEU A 807 -16.61 1.98 3.19
CA LEU A 807 -17.45 1.40 2.16
C LEU A 807 -18.84 1.11 2.75
N VAL A 808 -19.88 1.30 1.96
CA VAL A 808 -21.27 0.95 2.32
C VAL A 808 -21.37 -0.58 2.46
N GLY A 809 -22.19 -1.03 3.41
CA GLY A 809 -22.37 -2.45 3.69
C GLY A 809 -21.42 -2.97 4.77
N GLY A 810 -21.51 -2.43 6.00
CA GLY A 810 -20.73 -2.86 7.15
C GLY A 810 -19.23 -2.65 6.96
N ALA A 811 -18.83 -1.46 6.53
CA ALA A 811 -17.44 -1.12 6.17
C ALA A 811 -16.87 -2.03 5.06
N GLY A 812 -17.70 -2.45 4.10
CA GLY A 812 -17.31 -3.28 2.97
C GLY A 812 -17.41 -4.79 3.21
N MET A 813 -17.93 -5.22 4.36
CA MET A 813 -18.17 -6.65 4.64
C MET A 813 -19.21 -7.25 3.69
N TYR A 814 -20.20 -6.46 3.28
CA TYR A 814 -21.20 -6.81 2.28
C TYR A 814 -21.23 -5.72 1.20
N PRO A 815 -20.31 -5.76 0.23
CA PRO A 815 -20.18 -4.72 -0.80
C PRO A 815 -21.49 -4.50 -1.55
N THR A 816 -21.85 -3.25 -1.86
CA THR A 816 -23.11 -2.91 -2.51
C THR A 816 -23.31 -3.57 -3.87
N SER A 817 -22.21 -3.89 -4.58
CA SER A 817 -22.27 -4.64 -5.86
C SER A 817 -22.80 -6.08 -5.72
N LEU A 818 -22.93 -6.61 -4.51
CA LEU A 818 -23.51 -7.93 -4.22
C LEU A 818 -24.96 -7.86 -3.77
N TRP A 819 -25.51 -6.65 -3.56
CA TRP A 819 -26.87 -6.46 -3.12
C TRP A 819 -27.88 -6.78 -4.24
N ARG A 820 -28.98 -7.39 -3.88
CA ARG A 820 -30.06 -7.74 -4.81
C ARG A 820 -31.22 -6.77 -4.69
N ALA A 821 -31.90 -6.51 -5.79
CA ALA A 821 -33.12 -5.71 -5.77
C ALA A 821 -34.14 -6.23 -4.72
N GLY A 822 -34.69 -5.35 -3.92
CA GLY A 822 -35.64 -5.65 -2.84
C GLY A 822 -34.98 -6.07 -1.51
N GLU A 823 -33.65 -6.17 -1.41
CA GLU A 823 -33.00 -6.41 -0.12
C GLU A 823 -33.04 -5.15 0.76
N ILE A 824 -33.30 -5.36 2.05
CA ILE A 824 -33.22 -4.33 3.09
C ILE A 824 -32.04 -4.65 3.98
N ILE A 825 -31.03 -3.77 3.97
CA ILE A 825 -29.73 -3.99 4.59
C ILE A 825 -29.52 -3.02 5.77
N PRO A 826 -29.28 -3.53 6.99
CA PRO A 826 -28.82 -2.71 8.11
C PRO A 826 -27.31 -2.47 7.98
N ASP A 827 -26.93 -1.22 7.93
CA ASP A 827 -25.54 -0.79 7.77
C ASP A 827 -25.10 -0.03 9.02
N ASN A 828 -24.15 -0.60 9.76
CA ASN A 828 -23.77 -0.14 11.09
C ASN A 828 -22.45 0.62 11.06
N TYR A 829 -22.44 1.80 11.64
CA TYR A 829 -21.25 2.65 11.75
C TYR A 829 -21.00 3.07 13.19
N ARG A 830 -19.72 3.32 13.50
CA ARG A 830 -19.29 3.92 14.76
C ARG A 830 -18.52 5.20 14.43
N LEU A 831 -19.13 6.33 14.69
CA LEU A 831 -18.51 7.64 14.51
C LEU A 831 -17.81 8.03 15.80
N PRO A 832 -16.48 8.13 15.83
CA PRO A 832 -15.76 8.55 17.03
C PRO A 832 -16.09 10.01 17.34
N LEU A 833 -16.49 10.27 18.56
CA LEU A 833 -16.78 11.60 19.05
C LEU A 833 -15.49 12.26 19.52
N PRO A 834 -15.18 13.48 19.06
CA PRO A 834 -14.00 14.17 19.54
C PRO A 834 -14.19 14.53 21.00
N TYR A 835 -13.07 14.52 21.70
CA TYR A 835 -13.00 15.00 23.06
C TYR A 835 -13.45 16.47 23.16
N GLY A 836 -14.24 16.78 24.18
CA GLY A 836 -14.71 18.15 24.40
C GLY A 836 -15.88 18.59 23.50
N ILE A 837 -16.50 17.67 22.77
CA ILE A 837 -17.72 17.98 22.00
C ILE A 837 -18.83 18.47 22.96
N PRO A 838 -19.43 19.65 22.71
CA PRO A 838 -20.49 20.15 23.58
C PRO A 838 -21.75 19.28 23.49
N PRO A 839 -22.53 19.13 24.56
CA PRO A 839 -23.87 18.57 24.46
C PRO A 839 -24.76 19.51 23.66
N GLY A 840 -25.58 18.95 22.77
CA GLY A 840 -26.46 19.75 21.91
C GLY A 840 -27.01 18.94 20.74
N GLU A 841 -27.72 19.63 19.85
CA GLU A 841 -28.28 19.06 18.64
C GLU A 841 -27.31 19.18 17.48
N TYR A 842 -27.04 18.06 16.81
CA TYR A 842 -26.13 17.97 15.69
C TYR A 842 -26.84 17.41 14.47
N GLN A 843 -26.56 17.98 13.31
CA GLN A 843 -27.01 17.46 12.03
C GLN A 843 -26.01 16.43 11.50
N LEU A 844 -26.52 15.28 11.06
CA LEU A 844 -25.71 14.32 10.33
C LEU A 844 -25.92 14.51 8.84
N ARG A 845 -24.81 14.62 8.10
CA ARG A 845 -24.78 14.68 6.65
C ARG A 845 -24.15 13.42 6.10
N LEU A 846 -24.88 12.76 5.21
CA LEU A 846 -24.44 11.58 4.49
C LEU A 846 -24.05 11.98 3.09
N ASN A 847 -22.87 11.56 2.66
CA ASN A 847 -22.41 11.69 1.30
C ASN A 847 -22.03 10.30 0.76
N LEU A 848 -22.71 9.84 -0.29
CA LEU A 848 -22.31 8.67 -1.05
C LEU A 848 -21.37 9.12 -2.16
N TYR A 849 -20.22 8.51 -2.23
CA TYR A 849 -19.17 8.87 -3.19
C TYR A 849 -18.60 7.64 -3.90
N HIS A 850 -18.01 7.88 -5.05
CA HIS A 850 -17.25 6.87 -5.77
C HIS A 850 -15.94 6.58 -5.03
N PRO A 851 -15.69 5.35 -4.51
CA PRO A 851 -14.61 5.09 -3.57
C PRO A 851 -13.20 5.28 -4.16
N VAL A 852 -13.10 5.32 -5.48
CA VAL A 852 -11.80 5.47 -6.17
C VAL A 852 -11.56 6.90 -6.63
N THR A 853 -12.55 7.53 -7.31
CA THR A 853 -12.42 8.92 -7.79
C THR A 853 -12.66 9.95 -6.68
N LEU A 854 -13.28 9.52 -5.57
CA LEU A 854 -13.74 10.36 -4.46
C LEU A 854 -14.79 11.41 -4.89
N GLU A 855 -15.37 11.25 -6.06
CA GLU A 855 -16.45 12.12 -6.55
C GLU A 855 -17.70 11.89 -5.72
N SER A 856 -18.29 12.97 -5.22
CA SER A 856 -19.58 12.94 -4.53
C SER A 856 -20.69 12.64 -5.54
N LEU A 857 -21.39 11.54 -5.32
CA LEU A 857 -22.47 11.08 -6.18
C LEU A 857 -23.83 11.52 -5.68
N TYR A 858 -24.08 11.36 -4.37
CA TYR A 858 -25.34 11.68 -3.72
C TYR A 858 -25.11 12.23 -2.33
N GLN A 859 -25.89 13.22 -1.93
CA GLN A 859 -25.81 13.82 -0.61
C GLN A 859 -27.21 13.88 0.00
N ALA A 860 -27.31 13.56 1.29
CA ALA A 860 -28.55 13.66 2.06
C ALA A 860 -28.24 14.07 3.49
N ASP A 861 -29.10 14.89 4.07
CA ASP A 861 -29.11 15.16 5.50
C ASP A 861 -30.02 14.12 6.17
N ILE A 862 -29.53 13.47 7.21
CA ILE A 862 -30.25 12.47 8.00
C ILE A 862 -30.69 13.10 9.33
N PRO A 863 -31.63 12.48 10.07
CA PRO A 863 -32.21 13.07 11.28
C PRO A 863 -31.15 13.61 12.23
N ALA A 864 -31.46 14.76 12.82
CA ALA A 864 -30.62 15.38 13.85
C ALA A 864 -30.40 14.44 15.05
N VAL A 865 -29.24 14.53 15.64
CA VAL A 865 -28.82 13.70 16.78
C VAL A 865 -28.67 14.60 18.00
N GLN A 866 -29.31 14.22 19.10
CA GLN A 866 -29.09 14.88 20.37
C GLN A 866 -27.86 14.25 21.06
N GLN A 867 -26.78 14.97 21.12
CA GLN A 867 -25.60 14.59 21.91
C GLN A 867 -25.81 15.05 23.35
N THR A 868 -25.86 14.09 24.28
CA THR A 868 -26.18 14.37 25.71
C THR A 868 -24.96 14.16 26.62
N TYR A 869 -23.87 13.67 26.11
CA TYR A 869 -22.70 13.34 26.91
C TYR A 869 -21.53 14.29 26.63
N VAL A 870 -20.80 14.64 27.70
CA VAL A 870 -19.45 15.21 27.58
C VAL A 870 -18.48 14.06 27.63
N SER A 871 -17.55 13.99 26.67
CA SER A 871 -16.52 12.95 26.66
C SER A 871 -15.64 13.06 27.91
N GLU A 872 -15.36 11.93 28.58
CA GLU A 872 -14.49 11.90 29.76
C GLU A 872 -13.04 12.18 29.37
N TYR A 873 -12.39 13.06 30.17
CA TYR A 873 -10.97 13.40 29.98
C TYR A 873 -10.13 12.95 31.16
N THR A 874 -8.91 12.49 30.86
CA THR A 874 -7.90 12.22 31.88
C THR A 874 -7.20 13.53 32.29
N CYS A 875 -7.40 13.99 33.52
CA CYS A 875 -6.72 15.16 34.11
C CYS A 875 -5.17 15.03 34.00
N PRO A 876 -4.43 16.14 33.94
CA PRO A 876 -4.77 17.44 34.57
C PRO A 876 -5.19 18.54 33.58
N LEU A 877 -6.25 19.23 33.89
CA LEU A 877 -6.63 20.46 33.19
C LEU A 877 -5.61 21.58 33.52
N PRO A 878 -5.26 22.47 32.56
CA PRO A 878 -4.50 23.69 32.83
C PRO A 878 -5.22 24.53 33.89
N GLN A 879 -4.51 24.95 34.90
CA GLN A 879 -5.09 25.76 35.99
C GLN A 879 -5.03 27.25 35.64
N ASN A 880 -5.80 27.67 34.62
CA ASN A 880 -5.97 29.10 34.36
C ASN A 880 -6.87 29.76 35.43
N SER A 881 -6.72 31.05 35.63
CA SER A 881 -7.60 31.80 36.54
C SER A 881 -9.05 31.69 36.05
N PRO A 882 -10.05 31.60 36.97
CA PRO A 882 -11.46 31.65 36.59
C PRO A 882 -11.76 32.95 35.85
N TYR A 883 -12.52 32.83 34.75
CA TYR A 883 -13.03 33.99 34.02
C TYR A 883 -14.31 34.54 34.69
N HIS A 884 -15.17 33.65 35.13
CA HIS A 884 -16.33 33.96 35.94
C HIS A 884 -16.76 32.73 36.76
N ASP A 885 -16.99 32.85 38.06
CA ASP A 885 -17.28 31.75 38.96
C ASP A 885 -16.28 30.59 38.80
N ASN A 886 -16.76 29.44 38.30
CA ASN A 886 -15.96 28.27 38.03
C ASN A 886 -15.60 28.07 36.52
N LEU A 887 -16.11 28.98 35.64
CA LEU A 887 -15.81 29.00 34.24
C LEU A 887 -14.39 29.53 33.99
N ARG A 888 -13.65 28.81 33.16
CA ARG A 888 -12.26 29.18 32.76
C ARG A 888 -12.12 29.11 31.24
N VAL A 889 -11.42 30.09 30.69
CA VAL A 889 -10.94 30.05 29.30
C VAL A 889 -9.55 29.44 29.33
N ASN A 890 -9.40 28.24 28.80
CA ASN A 890 -8.10 27.55 28.76
C ASN A 890 -7.33 27.86 27.48
N GLU A 891 -8.04 28.04 26.38
CA GLU A 891 -7.45 28.37 25.08
C GLU A 891 -8.39 29.32 24.35
N LEU A 892 -7.82 30.23 23.56
CA LEU A 892 -8.53 31.18 22.72
C LEU A 892 -7.68 31.44 21.46
N ILE A 893 -8.19 31.02 20.30
CA ILE A 893 -7.57 31.19 19.01
C ILE A 893 -8.50 32.01 18.14
N VAL A 894 -8.02 33.13 17.63
CA VAL A 894 -8.79 34.04 16.78
C VAL A 894 -8.14 34.09 15.39
N SER A 895 -8.96 34.06 14.33
CA SER A 895 -8.45 34.29 12.97
C SER A 895 -7.79 35.66 12.88
N ALA A 896 -6.53 35.70 12.42
CA ALA A 896 -5.79 36.96 12.26
C ALA A 896 -6.42 37.89 11.23
N SER A 897 -7.15 37.38 10.25
CA SER A 897 -7.83 38.14 9.21
C SER A 897 -9.16 37.52 8.82
N VAL A 898 -10.08 38.35 8.30
CA VAL A 898 -11.38 37.96 7.77
C VAL A 898 -11.76 38.88 6.63
N LYS A 899 -12.43 38.34 5.59
CA LYS A 899 -12.98 39.17 4.49
C LYS A 899 -14.33 39.78 4.88
N VAL A 900 -14.66 40.96 4.31
CA VAL A 900 -16.02 41.48 4.39
C VAL A 900 -16.99 40.49 3.73
N GLY A 901 -18.14 40.25 4.33
CA GLY A 901 -19.08 39.20 3.92
C GLY A 901 -18.65 37.76 4.28
N GLY A 902 -17.45 37.58 4.90
CA GLY A 902 -16.94 36.29 5.37
C GLY A 902 -17.30 35.99 6.82
N LYS A 903 -16.79 34.85 7.34
CA LYS A 903 -17.01 34.43 8.72
C LYS A 903 -15.75 34.62 9.56
N LEU A 904 -15.86 35.40 10.64
CA LEU A 904 -14.82 35.48 11.68
C LEU A 904 -14.83 34.19 12.50
N ALA A 905 -13.71 33.50 12.53
CA ALA A 905 -13.56 32.27 13.31
C ALA A 905 -12.87 32.57 14.64
N VAL A 906 -13.50 32.11 15.72
CA VAL A 906 -12.96 32.13 17.07
C VAL A 906 -13.13 30.74 17.67
N ASP A 907 -12.02 30.09 17.96
CA ASP A 907 -11.99 28.77 18.57
C ASP A 907 -11.52 28.91 20.02
N MET A 908 -12.29 28.35 20.94
CA MET A 908 -11.97 28.46 22.35
C MET A 908 -12.26 27.17 23.12
N VAL A 909 -11.60 27.04 24.25
CA VAL A 909 -11.78 25.90 25.15
C VAL A 909 -12.23 26.43 26.52
N TRP A 910 -13.39 25.98 26.91
CA TRP A 910 -13.94 26.20 28.23
C TRP A 910 -13.64 25.04 29.18
N SER A 911 -13.42 25.35 30.44
CA SER A 911 -13.56 24.34 31.50
C SER A 911 -14.40 24.88 32.65
N ALA A 912 -15.15 23.96 33.29
CA ALA A 912 -15.99 24.22 34.40
C ALA A 912 -15.91 23.09 35.43
N ALA A 913 -15.55 23.39 36.68
CA ALA A 913 -15.46 22.38 37.74
C ALA A 913 -16.82 21.82 38.16
N THR A 914 -17.88 22.60 37.98
CA THR A 914 -19.28 22.20 38.17
C THR A 914 -20.11 22.71 36.97
N PRO A 915 -21.28 22.14 36.65
CA PRO A 915 -22.12 22.70 35.60
C PRO A 915 -22.40 24.18 35.79
N PRO A 916 -22.27 24.99 34.73
CA PRO A 916 -22.70 26.41 34.83
C PRO A 916 -24.13 26.53 35.33
N GLN A 917 -24.40 27.55 36.14
CA GLN A 917 -25.73 27.74 36.75
C GLN A 917 -26.70 28.47 35.83
N ASP A 918 -26.21 29.07 34.77
CA ASP A 918 -26.96 29.87 33.82
C ASP A 918 -26.50 29.59 32.39
N ASN A 919 -27.37 29.83 31.44
CA ASN A 919 -27.05 29.75 30.00
C ASN A 919 -26.46 31.09 29.56
N TYR A 920 -25.20 31.29 29.96
CA TYR A 920 -24.46 32.50 29.66
C TYR A 920 -24.35 32.78 28.14
N GLN A 921 -24.27 34.10 27.86
CA GLN A 921 -24.06 34.58 26.48
C GLN A 921 -22.76 35.34 26.38
N LEU A 922 -22.16 35.30 25.20
CA LEU A 922 -20.97 36.05 24.83
C LEU A 922 -21.32 37.13 23.84
N VAL A 923 -20.90 38.36 24.11
CA VAL A 923 -20.95 39.45 23.14
C VAL A 923 -19.56 39.68 22.59
N TRP A 924 -19.45 39.58 21.29
CA TRP A 924 -18.24 39.82 20.52
C TRP A 924 -18.36 41.20 19.86
N THR A 925 -17.33 42.05 20.02
CA THR A 925 -17.32 43.35 19.37
C THR A 925 -16.00 43.61 18.65
N LEU A 926 -16.10 44.12 17.40
CA LEU A 926 -14.96 44.69 16.70
C LEU A 926 -14.95 46.18 16.90
N ARG A 927 -13.85 46.72 17.48
CA ARG A 927 -13.65 48.11 17.80
C ARG A 927 -12.43 48.67 17.11
N ASN A 928 -12.52 49.95 16.71
CA ASN A 928 -11.40 50.74 16.26
C ASN A 928 -11.38 52.10 16.98
N GLU A 929 -10.52 53.04 16.60
CA GLU A 929 -10.42 54.38 17.21
C GLU A 929 -11.74 55.16 17.10
N ALA A 930 -12.60 54.85 16.15
CA ALA A 930 -13.91 55.50 15.97
C ALA A 930 -15.02 54.90 16.87
N GLY A 931 -14.74 53.80 17.57
CA GLY A 931 -15.68 53.12 18.46
C GLY A 931 -16.05 51.69 17.99
N THR A 932 -17.20 51.20 18.43
CA THR A 932 -17.70 49.86 18.03
C THR A 932 -18.22 49.89 16.58
N ALA A 933 -17.63 49.03 15.72
CA ALA A 933 -17.99 48.92 14.32
C ALA A 933 -18.93 47.74 14.00
N TRP A 934 -18.86 46.69 14.84
CA TRP A 934 -19.65 45.47 14.69
C TRP A 934 -19.83 44.74 16.03
N GLU A 935 -20.98 44.12 16.21
CA GLU A 935 -21.32 43.35 17.42
C GLU A 935 -22.07 42.09 17.02
N ASN A 936 -21.76 40.97 17.69
CA ASN A 936 -22.43 39.69 17.53
C ASN A 936 -22.60 39.01 18.91
N GLN A 937 -23.69 38.31 19.09
CA GLN A 937 -23.99 37.61 20.34
C GLN A 937 -24.09 36.11 20.07
N THR A 938 -23.42 35.31 20.91
CA THR A 938 -23.37 33.84 20.83
C THR A 938 -23.54 33.24 22.23
N THR A 939 -23.91 31.95 22.30
CA THR A 939 -23.80 31.16 23.55
C THR A 939 -22.33 30.80 23.84
N LEU A 940 -22.01 30.28 25.03
CA LEU A 940 -20.66 29.84 25.40
C LEU A 940 -20.08 28.83 24.39
N ALA A 941 -20.89 27.88 23.98
CA ALA A 941 -20.59 26.99 22.87
C ALA A 941 -21.81 26.99 21.93
N PRO A 942 -21.66 27.37 20.64
CA PRO A 942 -22.79 27.48 19.73
C PRO A 942 -23.57 26.17 19.64
N GLY A 943 -24.91 26.25 19.82
CA GLY A 943 -25.79 25.09 19.79
C GLY A 943 -25.82 24.26 21.07
N SER A 944 -25.13 24.69 22.15
CA SER A 944 -25.08 23.99 23.43
C SER A 944 -25.57 24.90 24.55
N GLU A 945 -26.43 24.38 25.42
CA GLU A 945 -26.81 25.02 26.67
C GLU A 945 -25.74 24.73 27.73
N ALA A 946 -25.22 25.79 28.35
CA ALA A 946 -24.13 25.64 29.33
C ALA A 946 -24.57 24.85 30.58
N THR A 947 -25.83 24.97 30.96
CA THR A 947 -26.46 24.22 32.08
C THR A 947 -26.53 22.71 31.81
N ALA A 948 -26.44 22.28 30.55
CA ALA A 948 -26.41 20.86 30.16
C ALA A 948 -25.00 20.22 30.23
N TRP A 949 -23.95 21.01 30.52
CA TRP A 949 -22.60 20.51 30.64
C TRP A 949 -22.48 19.60 31.85
N ARG A 950 -22.25 18.29 31.59
CA ARG A 950 -22.08 17.31 32.66
C ARG A 950 -20.65 17.31 33.19
N THR A 951 -20.55 17.20 34.51
CA THR A 951 -19.28 17.21 35.23
C THR A 951 -19.14 15.96 36.09
N ASP A 952 -19.48 14.79 35.55
CA ASP A 952 -19.47 13.51 36.29
C ASP A 952 -18.02 13.00 36.54
N SER A 953 -17.01 13.66 35.98
CA SER A 953 -15.62 13.34 36.20
C SER A 953 -15.01 14.20 37.33
N GLU A 954 -13.97 13.74 37.99
CA GLU A 954 -13.18 14.51 38.98
C GLU A 954 -12.61 15.81 38.39
N CYS A 955 -12.61 15.95 37.06
CA CYS A 955 -12.01 17.06 36.32
C CYS A 955 -12.99 18.14 35.90
N GLY A 956 -14.31 17.96 36.10
CA GLY A 956 -15.31 18.86 35.56
C GLY A 956 -15.51 18.78 34.04
N ALA A 957 -16.26 19.75 33.49
CA ALA A 957 -16.48 19.85 32.06
C ALA A 957 -15.30 20.52 31.35
N TYR A 958 -15.02 20.06 30.14
CA TYR A 958 -14.02 20.62 29.24
C TYR A 958 -14.64 20.65 27.85
N ILE A 959 -14.91 21.84 27.31
CA ILE A 959 -15.75 22.04 26.16
C ILE A 959 -15.04 22.88 25.11
N TRP A 960 -14.94 22.38 23.91
CA TRP A 960 -14.56 23.15 22.74
C TRP A 960 -15.75 23.98 22.23
N ALA A 961 -15.49 25.22 21.83
CA ALA A 961 -16.47 26.12 21.26
C ALA A 961 -15.93 26.73 19.96
N TYR A 962 -16.61 26.51 18.88
CA TYR A 962 -16.25 27.05 17.57
C TYR A 962 -17.26 28.13 17.15
N HIS A 963 -16.88 29.39 17.36
CA HIS A 963 -17.70 30.52 16.95
C HIS A 963 -17.38 30.89 15.49
N ARG A 964 -18.41 30.96 14.67
CA ARG A 964 -18.33 31.33 13.23
C ARG A 964 -19.33 32.44 12.99
N MET A 965 -18.85 33.68 13.08
CA MET A 965 -19.69 34.89 13.12
C MET A 965 -19.63 35.63 11.79
N ASP A 966 -20.77 35.95 11.20
CA ASP A 966 -20.85 36.63 9.92
C ASP A 966 -20.42 38.10 10.03
N ILE A 967 -19.47 38.50 9.21
CA ILE A 967 -19.02 39.87 9.08
C ILE A 967 -19.79 40.54 7.95
N PRO A 968 -20.50 41.65 8.20
CA PRO A 968 -21.31 42.28 7.17
C PRO A 968 -20.43 42.85 6.03
N GLU A 969 -20.97 42.85 4.82
CA GLU A 969 -20.30 43.44 3.65
C GLU A 969 -20.08 44.96 3.79
N SER A 970 -20.86 45.60 4.65
CA SER A 970 -20.81 47.04 4.94
C SER A 970 -19.70 47.43 5.90
N LEU A 971 -18.98 46.44 6.52
CA LEU A 971 -17.89 46.74 7.44
C LEU A 971 -16.67 47.27 6.66
N VAL A 972 -16.14 48.40 7.09
CA VAL A 972 -15.00 49.05 6.43
C VAL A 972 -13.74 48.21 6.64
N PRO A 973 -12.97 47.86 5.59
CA PRO A 973 -11.69 47.18 5.74
C PRO A 973 -10.72 47.93 6.64
N GLY A 974 -10.00 47.25 7.52
CA GLY A 974 -9.07 47.83 8.47
C GLY A 974 -8.72 46.90 9.61
N VAL A 975 -7.89 47.36 10.52
CA VAL A 975 -7.51 46.63 11.74
C VAL A 975 -8.45 46.96 12.87
N TYR A 976 -8.97 45.94 13.52
CA TYR A 976 -9.92 46.05 14.62
C TYR A 976 -9.43 45.28 15.83
N THR A 977 -9.75 45.77 17.03
CA THR A 977 -9.62 44.98 18.27
C THR A 977 -10.91 44.17 18.48
N LEU A 978 -10.78 42.87 18.49
CA LEU A 978 -11.88 41.98 18.90
C LEU A 978 -11.93 41.91 20.39
N THR A 979 -13.12 42.18 20.97
CA THR A 979 -13.35 42.08 22.41
C THR A 979 -14.48 41.09 22.69
N MET A 980 -14.44 40.47 23.87
CA MET A 980 -15.43 39.54 24.39
C MET A 980 -15.95 40.01 25.75
N GLN A 981 -17.27 39.86 25.94
CA GLN A 981 -17.91 40.11 27.23
C GLN A 981 -18.91 39.02 27.54
N LEU A 982 -18.90 38.53 28.80
CA LEU A 982 -19.86 37.56 29.30
C LEU A 982 -21.07 38.27 29.86
N LEU A 983 -22.24 37.82 29.45
CA LEU A 983 -23.56 38.28 29.97
C LEU A 983 -24.30 37.10 30.62
N SER A 984 -25.12 37.43 31.58
CA SER A 984 -26.16 36.53 32.09
C SER A 984 -27.22 36.27 31.02
N GLU A 985 -28.09 35.27 31.21
CA GLU A 985 -29.20 34.96 30.32
C GLU A 985 -30.12 36.20 30.14
N ASN A 986 -30.21 37.06 31.17
CA ASN A 986 -31.00 38.30 31.11
C ASN A 986 -30.27 39.48 30.43
N GLY A 987 -29.08 39.25 29.86
CA GLY A 987 -28.32 40.25 29.13
C GLY A 987 -27.53 41.24 30.03
N SER A 988 -27.42 40.98 31.32
CA SER A 988 -26.62 41.84 32.24
C SER A 988 -25.13 41.43 32.19
N PRO A 989 -24.21 42.39 32.06
CA PRO A 989 -22.77 42.11 32.06
C PRO A 989 -22.32 41.49 33.41
N LEU A 990 -21.57 40.40 33.33
CA LEU A 990 -21.05 39.66 34.50
C LEU A 990 -19.58 39.89 34.75
N VAL A 991 -18.84 40.23 33.70
CA VAL A 991 -17.40 40.49 33.75
C VAL A 991 -17.06 41.74 32.95
N ASP A 992 -15.87 42.30 33.19
CA ASP A 992 -15.31 43.38 32.36
C ASP A 992 -15.02 42.89 30.95
N ILE A 993 -14.94 43.83 30.01
CA ILE A 993 -14.66 43.55 28.60
C ILE A 993 -13.22 43.00 28.52
N PHE A 994 -13.09 41.86 27.87
CA PHE A 994 -11.84 41.17 27.60
C PHE A 994 -11.39 41.41 26.14
N GLU A 995 -10.16 41.91 25.94
CA GLU A 995 -9.56 42.05 24.61
C GLU A 995 -9.04 40.68 24.14
N ALA A 996 -9.65 40.13 23.12
CA ALA A 996 -9.32 38.80 22.61
C ALA A 996 -8.15 38.80 21.61
N ALA A 997 -8.19 39.67 20.61
CA ALA A 997 -7.17 39.72 19.56
C ALA A 997 -7.29 40.99 18.70
N GLN A 998 -6.26 41.24 17.86
CA GLN A 998 -6.33 42.14 16.72
C GLN A 998 -6.75 41.33 15.48
N VAL A 999 -7.71 41.85 14.71
CA VAL A 999 -8.25 41.19 13.52
C VAL A 999 -8.19 42.17 12.35
N GLU A 1000 -7.60 41.74 11.25
CA GLU A 1000 -7.59 42.51 10.00
C GLU A 1000 -8.82 42.15 9.16
N VAL A 1001 -9.69 43.12 8.93
CA VAL A 1001 -10.81 42.97 8.00
C VAL A 1001 -10.32 43.38 6.61
N THR A 1002 -10.32 42.44 5.68
CA THR A 1002 -9.87 42.63 4.30
C THR A 1002 -11.05 42.78 3.34
N PRO A 1003 -10.88 43.44 2.19
CA PRO A 1003 -11.93 43.62 1.17
C PRO A 1003 -12.49 42.31 0.63
#